data_66bdf0b7bbd055c8517985ae7c49d7bd
#
_entry.id   66bdf0b7bbd055c8517985ae7c49d7bd
#
_cell.length_a   1.000
_cell.length_b   1.000
_cell.length_c   1.000
_cell.angle_alpha   90.00
_cell.angle_beta   90.00
_cell.angle_gamma   90.00
#
_symmetry.space_group_name_H-M   'P 1'
#
loop_
_entity.id
_entity.type
_entity.pdbx_description
1 polymer ?
#
loop_
_entity_poly.entity_id
_entity_poly.type
_entity_poly.pdbx_seq_one_letter_code
_entity_poly.pdbx_strand_id
1 'polypeptide(L)'
;MCREKRLRLRLLILSVLLLAVAACAPASPAAIVQLPTLAVLPSAFPVENAERVAREFLQNWVDGDTERMFELISFGSQEATPREQFLAFYSDSAATMTLTQVEVQANGIAREGESVAVLNYSVRFRTQRFGDLEDGNRDMHLVVDTAAQDWRVAWTPADVFPELASGGRLRLRSAPPIRANIYDRTGQVLADQEGRVAMISIVRQNAPDWENCLGTLSAALSLPLETVRQRLEGRPASERVEIGLIDQNTYSGVSAQLDGFCDAQLDGRRVRRYTNGTLAPNLLGYVGYPDEAQLPELEAAGFTQDSLVGRTGIERAWDETLRGVPATSLEIVSPSGQVLRVLAESQAQPGRSLWLTLDSGLQAAVVRIVADAYTQAKDTWAPGSPGASVVVMDVRDGSILAMVSYPTFDNNAYNAFPVMGRQQANALITQTQSDPRHPEVNRPAQGVFALGSVMKTITAAAAADSGVYALDERYMCTGIWNRDIPRIDWLAGGHGLLTLPQSLTQSCNPYYYEAGYQLYMADPDILPDYAARFGFGQRTGIPDILEEPGFMPNPEWFRVTFGVDMPFSEEVNMAIGQGYVQVTPLQVARWTSAIANGGTLWTPHLVSGSGLLGETPQMAYTPEATETGLRPEVIDMLHSGMCAVTSTPAGTATFVFRNSPLQAIGVCGKTGTAQTGGPETPSHAWFASYAPRDNPEIAVVVLVETAGQGSEIAAPIARQVLETYFGMTP
;
A
#
# COMPACT_ATOMS: atom_id res chain seq x y z
N MET A 1 -36.61 -25.51 -62.89
CA MET A 1 -37.29 -26.66 -62.29
C MET A 1 -37.59 -26.34 -60.83
N CYS A 2 -38.67 -25.54 -60.67
CA CYS A 2 -39.11 -25.20 -59.32
C CYS A 2 -40.52 -24.58 -59.44
N ARG A 3 -41.53 -25.44 -59.70
CA ARG A 3 -42.92 -25.03 -59.71
C ARG A 3 -43.79 -26.30 -59.80
N GLU A 4 -43.85 -27.09 -58.71
CA GLU A 4 -44.85 -28.20 -58.65
C GLU A 4 -44.92 -28.79 -57.21
N LYS A 5 -45.08 -27.98 -56.18
CA LYS A 5 -45.41 -28.50 -54.84
C LYS A 5 -46.29 -27.57 -53.99
N ARG A 6 -47.09 -26.70 -54.65
CA ARG A 6 -48.04 -25.84 -53.92
C ARG A 6 -49.52 -26.02 -54.32
N LEU A 7 -49.87 -27.17 -54.94
CA LEU A 7 -51.23 -27.37 -55.39
C LEU A 7 -51.97 -28.61 -54.82
N ARG A 8 -51.43 -29.24 -53.72
CA ARG A 8 -52.12 -30.40 -53.09
C ARG A 8 -52.55 -30.20 -51.64
N LEU A 9 -52.53 -28.96 -51.12
CA LEU A 9 -52.95 -28.69 -49.71
C LEU A 9 -54.18 -27.74 -49.66
N ARG A 10 -54.93 -27.49 -50.78
CA ARG A 10 -56.12 -26.65 -50.79
C ARG A 10 -57.43 -27.37 -51.17
N LEU A 11 -57.40 -28.70 -51.23
CA LEU A 11 -58.61 -29.51 -51.64
C LEU A 11 -59.13 -30.42 -50.52
N LEU A 12 -58.73 -30.27 -49.27
CA LEU A 12 -59.19 -31.10 -48.14
C LEU A 12 -59.95 -30.33 -47.04
N ILE A 13 -60.30 -29.05 -47.27
CA ILE A 13 -60.99 -28.20 -46.26
C ILE A 13 -62.43 -27.82 -46.76
N LEU A 14 -62.90 -28.32 -47.89
CA LEU A 14 -64.21 -27.93 -48.44
C LEU A 14 -65.25 -29.04 -48.43
N SER A 15 -65.14 -30.11 -47.65
CA SER A 15 -66.07 -31.26 -47.67
C SER A 15 -66.76 -31.59 -46.36
N VAL A 16 -66.70 -30.73 -45.34
CA VAL A 16 -67.33 -31.00 -44.01
C VAL A 16 -68.37 -29.93 -43.60
N LEU A 17 -68.83 -29.09 -44.51
CA LEU A 17 -69.76 -28.02 -44.15
C LEU A 17 -71.09 -28.10 -44.98
N LEU A 18 -71.73 -29.30 -45.07
CA LEU A 18 -73.07 -29.44 -45.67
C LEU A 18 -73.71 -30.73 -45.13
N LEU A 19 -74.28 -30.68 -43.91
CA LEU A 19 -75.35 -31.61 -43.43
C LEU A 19 -75.71 -31.29 -41.97
N ALA A 20 -76.59 -30.29 -41.79
CA ALA A 20 -77.45 -30.18 -40.60
C ALA A 20 -78.41 -28.97 -40.75
N VAL A 21 -79.39 -29.07 -41.62
CA VAL A 21 -80.60 -28.28 -41.49
C VAL A 21 -81.74 -29.25 -41.66
N ALA A 22 -82.46 -29.64 -40.63
CA ALA A 22 -83.87 -30.04 -40.57
C ALA A 22 -84.27 -30.38 -39.13
N ALA A 23 -85.20 -29.65 -38.64
CA ALA A 23 -86.33 -30.01 -37.80
C ALA A 23 -86.48 -29.10 -36.57
N CYS A 24 -87.26 -28.03 -36.74
CA CYS A 24 -88.00 -27.36 -35.65
C CYS A 24 -89.34 -28.07 -35.45
N ALA A 25 -89.60 -28.47 -34.21
CA ALA A 25 -90.93 -28.70 -33.64
C ALA A 25 -90.98 -28.24 -32.21
N PRO A 26 -92.03 -27.57 -31.74
CA PRO A 26 -92.10 -26.99 -30.40
C PRO A 26 -92.49 -28.03 -29.37
N ALA A 27 -91.73 -28.14 -28.27
CA ALA A 27 -92.07 -28.93 -27.10
C ALA A 27 -92.46 -28.04 -25.87
N SER A 28 -93.52 -28.45 -25.24
CA SER A 28 -94.16 -27.83 -24.06
C SER A 28 -93.20 -27.67 -22.83
N PRO A 29 -93.54 -26.80 -21.89
CA PRO A 29 -92.59 -26.48 -20.75
C PRO A 29 -92.52 -27.66 -19.81
N ALA A 30 -91.27 -28.18 -19.68
CA ALA A 30 -90.95 -29.17 -18.68
C ALA A 30 -90.53 -28.45 -17.39
N ALA A 31 -90.93 -29.00 -16.24
CA ALA A 31 -90.69 -28.53 -14.90
C ALA A 31 -89.19 -28.27 -14.65
N ILE A 32 -88.87 -27.15 -13.99
CA ILE A 32 -87.58 -26.83 -13.44
C ILE A 32 -87.27 -27.84 -12.32
N VAL A 33 -86.46 -28.86 -12.62
CA VAL A 33 -85.78 -29.67 -11.59
C VAL A 33 -84.64 -28.83 -11.09
N GLN A 34 -84.78 -28.32 -9.85
CA GLN A 34 -83.64 -27.79 -9.12
C GLN A 34 -82.62 -28.94 -8.95
N LEU A 35 -81.53 -28.84 -9.71
CA LEU A 35 -80.33 -29.65 -9.41
C LEU A 35 -79.83 -29.27 -7.99
N PRO A 36 -79.56 -30.24 -7.13
CA PRO A 36 -78.97 -29.94 -5.82
C PRO A 36 -77.68 -29.22 -6.07
N THR A 37 -77.51 -28.09 -5.40
CA THR A 37 -76.17 -27.41 -5.27
C THR A 37 -75.20 -28.45 -4.83
N LEU A 38 -74.28 -28.88 -5.68
CA LEU A 38 -73.14 -29.70 -5.27
C LEU A 38 -72.48 -28.94 -4.15
N ALA A 39 -72.59 -29.46 -2.95
CA ALA A 39 -71.78 -29.01 -1.84
C ALA A 39 -70.33 -29.24 -2.30
N VAL A 40 -69.55 -28.16 -2.43
CA VAL A 40 -68.12 -28.24 -2.65
C VAL A 40 -67.56 -28.99 -1.46
N LEU A 41 -67.19 -30.26 -1.66
CA LEU A 41 -66.47 -31.03 -0.63
C LEU A 41 -65.24 -30.23 -0.26
N PRO A 42 -64.95 -30.05 1.03
CA PRO A 42 -63.74 -29.39 1.46
C PRO A 42 -62.58 -30.10 0.79
N SER A 43 -61.66 -29.34 0.17
CA SER A 43 -60.43 -29.88 -0.37
C SER A 43 -59.68 -30.64 0.71
N ALA A 44 -59.19 -31.83 0.38
CA ALA A 44 -58.34 -32.60 1.35
C ALA A 44 -57.08 -31.80 1.77
N PHE A 45 -56.73 -30.79 1.02
CA PHE A 45 -55.59 -29.90 1.25
C PHE A 45 -56.04 -28.43 1.24
N PRO A 46 -56.43 -27.87 2.39
CA PRO A 46 -56.86 -26.46 2.50
C PRO A 46 -55.76 -25.48 2.04
N VAL A 47 -56.13 -24.35 1.42
CA VAL A 47 -55.22 -23.34 0.94
C VAL A 47 -54.49 -22.61 2.07
N GLU A 48 -55.09 -22.60 3.28
CA GLU A 48 -54.48 -22.09 4.49
C GLU A 48 -53.23 -22.86 4.88
N ASN A 49 -53.15 -24.16 4.55
CA ASN A 49 -51.92 -24.95 4.76
C ASN A 49 -50.86 -24.57 3.73
N ALA A 50 -51.22 -24.25 2.50
CA ALA A 50 -50.26 -23.70 1.51
C ALA A 50 -49.69 -22.37 2.01
N GLU A 51 -50.55 -21.47 2.51
CA GLU A 51 -50.08 -20.20 3.07
C GLU A 51 -49.12 -20.39 4.26
N ARG A 52 -49.41 -21.30 5.15
CA ARG A 52 -48.54 -21.64 6.27
C ARG A 52 -47.13 -22.08 5.77
N VAL A 53 -47.09 -23.02 4.82
CA VAL A 53 -45.82 -23.54 4.27
C VAL A 53 -45.03 -22.43 3.57
N ALA A 54 -45.70 -21.60 2.75
CA ALA A 54 -45.07 -20.49 2.06
C ALA A 54 -44.48 -19.46 3.05
N ARG A 55 -45.26 -19.09 4.10
CA ARG A 55 -44.77 -18.17 5.13
C ARG A 55 -43.64 -18.76 5.95
N GLU A 56 -43.65 -20.05 6.26
CA GLU A 56 -42.56 -20.74 6.94
C GLU A 56 -41.29 -20.75 6.07
N PHE A 57 -41.39 -21.02 4.75
CA PHE A 57 -40.30 -20.94 3.81
C PHE A 57 -39.68 -19.53 3.75
N LEU A 58 -40.54 -18.50 3.60
CA LEU A 58 -40.06 -17.10 3.55
C LEU A 58 -39.43 -16.66 4.87
N GLN A 59 -39.98 -17.10 6.03
CA GLN A 59 -39.40 -16.77 7.32
C GLN A 59 -38.01 -17.42 7.48
N ASN A 60 -37.85 -18.69 7.09
CA ASN A 60 -36.56 -19.36 7.11
C ASN A 60 -35.54 -18.66 6.17
N TRP A 61 -35.99 -18.08 5.05
CA TRP A 61 -35.14 -17.26 4.21
C TRP A 61 -34.68 -15.98 4.93
N VAL A 62 -35.58 -15.29 5.62
CA VAL A 62 -35.24 -14.12 6.46
C VAL A 62 -34.24 -14.49 7.57
N ASP A 63 -34.47 -15.66 8.20
CA ASP A 63 -33.63 -16.15 9.30
C ASP A 63 -32.30 -16.78 8.83
N GLY A 64 -32.12 -16.98 7.50
CA GLY A 64 -30.94 -17.58 6.90
C GLY A 64 -30.87 -19.11 7.08
N ASP A 65 -31.95 -19.76 7.50
CA ASP A 65 -32.03 -21.21 7.66
C ASP A 65 -32.35 -21.91 6.33
N THR A 66 -31.35 -21.96 5.46
CA THR A 66 -31.48 -22.58 4.13
C THR A 66 -31.67 -24.10 4.20
N GLU A 67 -31.26 -24.74 5.29
CA GLU A 67 -31.51 -26.16 5.55
C GLU A 67 -33.01 -26.41 5.71
N ARG A 68 -33.65 -25.63 6.55
CA ARG A 68 -35.08 -25.71 6.76
C ARG A 68 -35.87 -25.33 5.51
N MET A 69 -35.39 -24.38 4.72
CA MET A 69 -35.99 -24.06 3.41
C MET A 69 -35.97 -25.27 2.47
N PHE A 70 -34.87 -26.03 2.41
CA PHE A 70 -34.78 -27.22 1.59
C PHE A 70 -35.78 -28.30 1.98
N GLU A 71 -36.10 -28.46 3.27
CA GLU A 71 -37.12 -29.40 3.75
C GLU A 71 -38.55 -29.01 3.30
N LEU A 72 -38.79 -27.73 3.00
CA LEU A 72 -40.11 -27.22 2.63
C LEU A 72 -40.37 -27.21 1.12
N ILE A 73 -39.36 -27.47 0.27
CA ILE A 73 -39.58 -27.56 -1.18
C ILE A 73 -40.09 -28.95 -1.62
N SER A 74 -40.75 -29.03 -2.79
CA SER A 74 -41.30 -30.26 -3.33
C SER A 74 -40.21 -31.28 -3.67
N PHE A 75 -40.54 -32.58 -3.60
CA PHE A 75 -39.60 -33.61 -3.98
C PHE A 75 -39.10 -33.48 -5.44
N GLY A 76 -39.93 -32.97 -6.35
CA GLY A 76 -39.50 -32.65 -7.71
C GLY A 76 -38.44 -31.53 -7.75
N SER A 77 -38.58 -30.51 -6.89
CA SER A 77 -37.56 -29.45 -6.76
C SER A 77 -36.27 -29.99 -6.11
N GLN A 78 -36.38 -30.88 -5.11
CA GLN A 78 -35.22 -31.52 -4.47
C GLN A 78 -34.48 -32.46 -5.44
N GLU A 79 -35.20 -33.15 -6.33
CA GLU A 79 -34.57 -34.00 -7.35
C GLU A 79 -33.88 -33.16 -8.44
N ALA A 80 -34.51 -32.05 -8.85
CA ALA A 80 -33.95 -31.13 -9.86
C ALA A 80 -32.72 -30.35 -9.31
N THR A 81 -32.72 -30.04 -8.00
CA THR A 81 -31.64 -29.29 -7.35
C THR A 81 -31.28 -29.99 -6.03
N PRO A 82 -30.25 -30.82 -6.03
CA PRO A 82 -29.79 -31.51 -4.83
C PRO A 82 -29.41 -30.53 -3.70
N ARG A 83 -29.55 -31.02 -2.46
CA ARG A 83 -29.36 -30.20 -1.25
C ARG A 83 -28.12 -29.33 -1.27
N GLU A 84 -26.94 -29.89 -1.61
CA GLU A 84 -25.69 -29.13 -1.65
C GLU A 84 -25.73 -27.98 -2.66
N GLN A 85 -26.36 -28.20 -3.84
CA GLN A 85 -26.52 -27.15 -4.85
C GLN A 85 -27.51 -26.08 -4.41
N PHE A 86 -28.59 -26.43 -3.72
CA PHE A 86 -29.55 -25.50 -3.18
C PHE A 86 -28.91 -24.58 -2.12
N LEU A 87 -28.17 -25.16 -1.17
CA LEU A 87 -27.45 -24.39 -0.13
C LEU A 87 -26.41 -23.46 -0.74
N ALA A 88 -25.58 -24.00 -1.67
CA ALA A 88 -24.59 -23.21 -2.38
C ALA A 88 -25.21 -22.06 -3.16
N PHE A 89 -26.35 -22.28 -3.83
CA PHE A 89 -27.06 -21.24 -4.59
C PHE A 89 -27.43 -20.04 -3.72
N TYR A 90 -28.00 -20.27 -2.52
CA TYR A 90 -28.32 -19.17 -1.61
C TYR A 90 -27.06 -18.51 -1.01
N SER A 91 -26.07 -19.29 -0.63
CA SER A 91 -24.81 -18.79 -0.12
C SER A 91 -24.06 -17.93 -1.17
N ASP A 92 -23.92 -18.42 -2.40
CA ASP A 92 -23.23 -17.71 -3.48
C ASP A 92 -24.01 -16.46 -3.91
N SER A 93 -25.35 -16.54 -3.94
CA SER A 93 -26.20 -15.38 -4.22
C SER A 93 -26.06 -14.31 -3.15
N ALA A 94 -26.08 -14.70 -1.87
CA ALA A 94 -25.90 -13.76 -0.76
C ALA A 94 -24.50 -13.12 -0.79
N ALA A 95 -23.44 -13.90 -1.03
CA ALA A 95 -22.09 -13.41 -1.16
C ALA A 95 -21.94 -12.43 -2.34
N THR A 96 -22.46 -12.78 -3.52
CA THR A 96 -22.41 -11.93 -4.73
C THR A 96 -23.15 -10.62 -4.55
N MET A 97 -24.31 -10.65 -3.88
CA MET A 97 -25.08 -9.44 -3.56
C MET A 97 -24.52 -8.65 -2.38
N THR A 98 -23.53 -9.16 -1.66
CA THR A 98 -23.08 -8.62 -0.35
C THR A 98 -24.24 -8.44 0.63
N LEU A 99 -25.10 -9.47 0.71
CA LEU A 99 -26.37 -9.45 1.42
C LEU A 99 -26.14 -9.40 2.93
N THR A 100 -26.83 -8.47 3.61
CA THR A 100 -26.82 -8.35 5.08
C THR A 100 -28.13 -8.77 5.70
N GLN A 101 -29.25 -8.60 4.99
CA GLN A 101 -30.57 -8.95 5.50
C GLN A 101 -31.54 -9.15 4.31
N VAL A 102 -32.48 -10.08 4.48
CA VAL A 102 -33.65 -10.24 3.60
C VAL A 102 -34.89 -9.83 4.39
N GLU A 103 -35.75 -9.02 3.76
CA GLU A 103 -37.07 -8.69 4.29
C GLU A 103 -38.11 -9.15 3.27
N VAL A 104 -39.14 -9.84 3.73
CA VAL A 104 -40.21 -10.33 2.87
C VAL A 104 -41.55 -9.88 3.37
N GLN A 105 -42.47 -9.60 2.43
CA GLN A 105 -43.85 -9.28 2.72
C GLN A 105 -44.76 -10.15 1.86
N ALA A 106 -45.51 -11.05 2.47
CA ALA A 106 -46.53 -11.82 1.80
C ALA A 106 -47.79 -10.97 1.61
N ASN A 107 -48.27 -10.85 0.35
CA ASN A 107 -49.38 -9.98 -0.05
C ASN A 107 -50.71 -10.73 -0.07
N GLY A 108 -50.69 -12.02 -0.39
CA GLY A 108 -51.89 -12.87 -0.43
C GLY A 108 -51.64 -14.17 -1.17
N ILE A 109 -52.50 -15.17 -0.94
CA ILE A 109 -52.44 -16.45 -1.62
C ILE A 109 -53.74 -16.70 -2.42
N ALA A 110 -53.59 -17.23 -3.62
CA ALA A 110 -54.68 -17.65 -4.47
C ALA A 110 -54.52 -19.14 -4.82
N ARG A 111 -55.64 -19.87 -4.88
CA ARG A 111 -55.65 -21.26 -5.30
C ARG A 111 -55.90 -21.38 -6.81
N GLU A 112 -55.05 -22.06 -7.52
CA GLU A 112 -55.16 -22.32 -8.97
C GLU A 112 -55.47 -23.80 -9.24
N GLY A 113 -56.62 -24.27 -8.84
CA GLY A 113 -57.02 -25.69 -8.99
C GLY A 113 -56.92 -26.49 -7.69
N GLU A 114 -56.99 -27.81 -7.77
CA GLU A 114 -57.06 -28.67 -6.55
C GLU A 114 -55.67 -28.86 -5.89
N SER A 115 -54.57 -28.79 -6.62
CA SER A 115 -53.24 -29.15 -6.19
C SER A 115 -52.20 -28.03 -6.38
N VAL A 116 -52.58 -26.82 -6.78
CA VAL A 116 -51.70 -25.69 -7.02
C VAL A 116 -52.21 -24.45 -6.29
N ALA A 117 -51.33 -23.74 -5.63
CA ALA A 117 -51.57 -22.41 -5.05
C ALA A 117 -50.40 -21.47 -5.36
N VAL A 118 -50.68 -20.18 -5.44
CA VAL A 118 -49.67 -19.14 -5.71
C VAL A 118 -49.76 -18.10 -4.60
N LEU A 119 -48.65 -17.88 -3.90
CA LEU A 119 -48.50 -16.79 -2.97
C LEU A 119 -47.82 -15.62 -3.66
N ASN A 120 -48.49 -14.47 -3.66
CA ASN A 120 -47.86 -13.23 -4.09
C ASN A 120 -47.08 -12.61 -2.90
N TYR A 121 -45.84 -12.15 -3.16
CA TYR A 121 -45.01 -11.54 -2.16
C TYR A 121 -44.06 -10.49 -2.75
N SER A 122 -43.48 -9.67 -1.90
CA SER A 122 -42.39 -8.77 -2.24
C SER A 122 -41.20 -9.06 -1.36
N VAL A 123 -39.99 -8.80 -1.87
CA VAL A 123 -38.73 -8.97 -1.15
C VAL A 123 -37.92 -7.70 -1.25
N ARG A 124 -37.25 -7.36 -0.16
CA ARG A 124 -36.22 -6.32 -0.08
C ARG A 124 -34.95 -6.99 0.39
N PHE A 125 -33.88 -6.84 -0.40
CA PHE A 125 -32.53 -7.26 -0.06
C PHE A 125 -31.78 -6.06 0.48
N ARG A 126 -31.32 -6.10 1.71
CA ARG A 126 -30.37 -5.13 2.23
C ARG A 126 -28.98 -5.61 1.95
N THR A 127 -28.20 -4.79 1.24
CA THR A 127 -26.85 -5.13 0.86
C THR A 127 -25.86 -4.15 1.46
N GLN A 128 -24.66 -4.63 1.78
CA GLN A 128 -23.60 -3.78 2.33
C GLN A 128 -23.15 -2.71 1.32
N ARG A 129 -23.14 -3.06 0.02
CA ARG A 129 -22.58 -2.22 -1.04
C ARG A 129 -23.59 -1.34 -1.75
N PHE A 130 -24.76 -1.84 -2.02
CA PHE A 130 -25.75 -1.16 -2.88
C PHE A 130 -26.95 -0.61 -2.11
N GLY A 131 -26.97 -0.78 -0.78
CA GLY A 131 -28.14 -0.43 0.01
C GLY A 131 -29.31 -1.39 -0.22
N ASP A 132 -30.52 -0.86 -0.23
CA ASP A 132 -31.73 -1.65 -0.36
C ASP A 132 -32.08 -1.90 -1.85
N LEU A 133 -32.24 -3.17 -2.21
CA LEU A 133 -32.72 -3.61 -3.52
C LEU A 133 -34.16 -4.12 -3.34
N GLU A 134 -35.14 -3.43 -3.94
CA GLU A 134 -36.53 -3.84 -3.87
C GLU A 134 -36.90 -4.62 -5.12
N ASP A 135 -37.50 -5.79 -4.95
CA ASP A 135 -38.08 -6.59 -6.02
C ASP A 135 -39.47 -7.05 -5.61
N GLY A 136 -40.45 -6.31 -6.06
CA GLY A 136 -41.85 -6.50 -5.72
C GLY A 136 -42.61 -7.41 -6.69
N ASN A 137 -43.79 -7.85 -6.25
CA ASN A 137 -44.77 -8.55 -7.09
C ASN A 137 -44.27 -9.90 -7.65
N ARG A 138 -43.76 -10.75 -6.73
CA ARG A 138 -43.29 -12.11 -7.04
C ARG A 138 -44.35 -13.14 -6.72
N ASP A 139 -44.34 -14.22 -7.46
CA ASP A 139 -45.25 -15.34 -7.30
C ASP A 139 -44.50 -16.60 -6.92
N MET A 140 -44.77 -17.10 -5.71
CA MET A 140 -44.24 -18.39 -5.22
C MET A 140 -45.31 -19.45 -5.51
N HIS A 141 -44.94 -20.47 -6.26
CA HIS A 141 -45.82 -21.60 -6.57
C HIS A 141 -45.69 -22.68 -5.50
N LEU A 142 -46.85 -23.16 -5.04
CA LEU A 142 -46.94 -24.29 -4.13
C LEU A 142 -47.72 -25.41 -4.80
N VAL A 143 -47.30 -26.62 -4.55
CA VAL A 143 -47.95 -27.85 -5.06
C VAL A 143 -48.27 -28.78 -3.92
N VAL A 144 -49.35 -29.54 -4.04
CA VAL A 144 -49.62 -30.68 -3.15
C VAL A 144 -48.65 -31.77 -3.52
N ASP A 145 -47.70 -32.06 -2.62
CA ASP A 145 -46.77 -33.16 -2.77
C ASP A 145 -47.39 -34.43 -2.19
N THR A 146 -47.65 -35.40 -3.06
CA THR A 146 -48.35 -36.64 -2.70
C THR A 146 -47.53 -37.55 -1.79
N ALA A 147 -46.20 -37.44 -1.88
CA ALA A 147 -45.30 -38.21 -1.00
C ALA A 147 -45.22 -37.58 0.42
N ALA A 148 -45.25 -36.26 0.48
CA ALA A 148 -45.29 -35.53 1.76
C ALA A 148 -46.67 -35.48 2.40
N GLN A 149 -47.77 -35.74 1.63
CA GLN A 149 -49.16 -35.58 2.06
C GLN A 149 -49.45 -34.16 2.59
N ASP A 150 -48.73 -33.14 2.05
CA ASP A 150 -48.83 -31.73 2.43
C ASP A 150 -48.45 -30.83 1.24
N TRP A 151 -48.71 -29.54 1.41
CA TRP A 151 -48.21 -28.51 0.49
C TRP A 151 -46.70 -28.38 0.57
N ARG A 152 -46.08 -28.13 -0.59
CA ARG A 152 -44.65 -27.88 -0.72
C ARG A 152 -44.40 -26.74 -1.72
N VAL A 153 -43.31 -25.97 -1.53
CA VAL A 153 -42.90 -24.94 -2.49
C VAL A 153 -42.34 -25.60 -3.75
N ALA A 154 -42.92 -25.33 -4.89
CA ALA A 154 -42.38 -25.74 -6.21
C ALA A 154 -41.22 -24.83 -6.59
N TRP A 155 -40.16 -24.91 -5.81
CA TRP A 155 -39.02 -24.00 -5.86
C TRP A 155 -38.20 -24.16 -7.14
N THR A 156 -37.77 -22.97 -7.67
CA THR A 156 -36.78 -22.83 -8.73
C THR A 156 -35.88 -21.63 -8.45
N PRO A 157 -34.72 -21.47 -9.11
CA PRO A 157 -33.92 -20.26 -9.02
C PRO A 157 -34.68 -18.95 -9.29
N ALA A 158 -35.82 -18.99 -9.99
CA ALA A 158 -36.67 -17.83 -10.22
C ALA A 158 -37.25 -17.23 -8.92
N ASP A 159 -37.34 -18.01 -7.85
CA ASP A 159 -37.79 -17.51 -6.55
C ASP A 159 -36.79 -16.52 -5.91
N VAL A 160 -35.55 -16.43 -6.42
CA VAL A 160 -34.60 -15.37 -6.05
C VAL A 160 -34.63 -14.25 -7.10
N PHE A 161 -34.53 -14.55 -8.39
CA PHE A 161 -34.78 -13.61 -9.50
C PHE A 161 -35.28 -14.40 -10.72
N PRO A 162 -36.34 -13.90 -11.45
CA PRO A 162 -36.96 -14.64 -12.56
C PRO A 162 -35.97 -15.08 -13.64
N GLU A 163 -34.96 -14.26 -13.92
CA GLU A 163 -33.94 -14.50 -14.95
C GLU A 163 -33.00 -15.68 -14.62
N LEU A 164 -32.96 -16.11 -13.36
CA LEU A 164 -32.10 -17.24 -12.93
C LEU A 164 -32.70 -18.60 -13.35
N ALA A 165 -34.03 -18.68 -13.58
CA ALA A 165 -34.68 -19.92 -14.03
C ALA A 165 -34.16 -20.45 -15.37
N SER A 166 -33.68 -19.58 -16.26
CA SER A 166 -33.14 -19.93 -17.57
C SER A 166 -31.62 -20.13 -17.59
N GLY A 167 -31.04 -20.42 -16.43
CA GLY A 167 -29.59 -20.58 -16.25
C GLY A 167 -28.81 -19.26 -16.14
N GLY A 168 -29.54 -18.17 -15.89
CA GLY A 168 -28.91 -16.90 -15.50
C GLY A 168 -28.12 -17.03 -14.20
N ARG A 169 -27.18 -16.14 -14.01
CA ARG A 169 -26.38 -16.09 -12.78
C ARG A 169 -26.14 -14.65 -12.34
N LEU A 170 -26.04 -14.45 -11.04
CA LEU A 170 -25.59 -13.19 -10.47
C LEU A 170 -24.10 -12.98 -10.78
N ARG A 171 -23.76 -11.73 -11.10
CA ARG A 171 -22.39 -11.30 -11.32
C ARG A 171 -22.17 -9.93 -10.71
N LEU A 172 -21.14 -9.82 -9.86
CA LEU A 172 -20.60 -8.55 -9.43
C LEU A 172 -19.49 -8.16 -10.41
N ARG A 173 -19.66 -7.05 -11.12
CA ARG A 173 -18.65 -6.47 -11.98
C ARG A 173 -18.00 -5.30 -11.26
N SER A 174 -16.68 -5.22 -11.29
CA SER A 174 -15.90 -4.11 -10.77
C SER A 174 -15.07 -3.48 -11.88
N ALA A 175 -14.99 -2.15 -11.88
CA ALA A 175 -14.15 -1.37 -12.78
C ALA A 175 -13.42 -0.31 -11.95
N PRO A 176 -12.20 -0.60 -11.48
CA PRO A 176 -11.42 0.35 -10.70
C PRO A 176 -11.08 1.59 -11.55
N PRO A 177 -11.07 2.79 -10.95
CA PRO A 177 -10.63 3.99 -11.64
C PRO A 177 -9.13 3.94 -11.91
N ILE A 178 -8.67 4.87 -12.75
CA ILE A 178 -7.24 5.08 -12.98
C ILE A 178 -6.62 5.59 -11.67
N ARG A 179 -5.53 4.94 -11.22
CA ARG A 179 -4.78 5.35 -10.03
C ARG A 179 -4.20 6.75 -10.24
N ALA A 180 -4.34 7.64 -9.25
CA ALA A 180 -3.94 9.02 -9.36
C ALA A 180 -2.41 9.21 -9.34
N ASN A 181 -1.95 10.38 -9.74
CA ASN A 181 -0.53 10.71 -9.88
C ASN A 181 0.10 11.12 -8.55
N ILE A 182 1.44 11.01 -8.50
CA ILE A 182 2.26 11.58 -7.44
C ILE A 182 3.15 12.65 -8.06
N TYR A 183 3.13 13.84 -7.48
CA TYR A 183 3.90 15.01 -7.90
C TYR A 183 4.90 15.40 -6.82
N ASP A 184 6.01 16.02 -7.22
CA ASP A 184 6.91 16.70 -6.31
C ASP A 184 6.35 18.06 -5.87
N ARG A 185 7.07 18.79 -5.02
CA ARG A 185 6.67 20.11 -4.53
C ARG A 185 6.51 21.18 -5.62
N THR A 186 7.14 20.98 -6.78
CA THR A 186 7.10 21.90 -7.93
C THR A 186 6.04 21.52 -8.95
N GLY A 187 5.35 20.39 -8.75
CA GLY A 187 4.34 19.84 -9.67
C GLY A 187 4.93 18.94 -10.77
N GLN A 188 6.20 18.54 -10.65
CA GLN A 188 6.76 17.53 -11.56
C GLN A 188 6.22 16.15 -11.24
N VAL A 189 5.93 15.37 -12.28
CA VAL A 189 5.39 14.02 -12.14
C VAL A 189 6.48 13.06 -11.65
N LEU A 190 6.24 12.43 -10.51
CA LEU A 190 7.08 11.36 -9.97
C LEU A 190 6.52 9.98 -10.32
N ALA A 191 5.20 9.83 -10.30
CA ALA A 191 4.52 8.60 -10.71
C ALA A 191 3.21 8.89 -11.43
N ASP A 192 2.97 8.18 -12.55
CA ASP A 192 1.77 8.30 -13.38
C ASP A 192 1.27 6.94 -13.89
N GLN A 193 0.23 6.97 -14.75
CA GLN A 193 -0.33 5.81 -15.45
C GLN A 193 -0.06 5.86 -16.97
N GLU A 194 1.02 6.52 -17.38
CA GLU A 194 1.38 6.67 -18.80
C GLU A 194 2.42 5.63 -19.27
N GLY A 195 2.83 4.72 -18.38
CA GLY A 195 3.62 3.56 -18.76
C GLY A 195 2.85 2.69 -19.77
N ARG A 196 3.55 2.12 -20.76
CA ARG A 196 2.93 1.30 -21.80
C ARG A 196 3.63 -0.04 -21.91
N VAL A 197 2.81 -1.08 -21.89
CA VAL A 197 3.23 -2.46 -22.15
C VAL A 197 2.21 -3.12 -23.08
N ALA A 198 2.61 -4.18 -23.77
CA ALA A 198 1.71 -4.97 -24.59
C ALA A 198 1.65 -6.40 -24.04
N MET A 199 0.43 -6.90 -23.79
CA MET A 199 0.16 -8.30 -23.50
C MET A 199 0.03 -9.05 -24.82
N ILE A 200 0.85 -10.07 -25.01
CA ILE A 200 0.76 -10.98 -26.15
C ILE A 200 -0.23 -12.09 -25.81
N SER A 201 -1.28 -12.23 -26.61
CA SER A 201 -2.18 -13.38 -26.57
C SER A 201 -2.30 -14.05 -27.92
N ILE A 202 -2.40 -15.39 -27.93
CA ILE A 202 -2.51 -16.18 -29.16
C ILE A 202 -3.62 -17.21 -29.02
N VAL A 203 -4.14 -17.63 -30.19
CA VAL A 203 -4.99 -18.82 -30.33
C VAL A 203 -4.19 -19.80 -31.19
N ARG A 204 -3.70 -20.89 -30.59
CA ARG A 204 -2.74 -21.80 -31.24
C ARG A 204 -3.21 -22.32 -32.63
N GLN A 205 -4.49 -22.64 -32.78
CA GLN A 205 -5.04 -23.12 -34.08
C GLN A 205 -5.03 -22.08 -35.17
N ASN A 206 -4.91 -20.80 -34.84
CA ASN A 206 -4.92 -19.70 -35.81
C ASN A 206 -3.49 -19.34 -36.30
N ALA A 207 -2.44 -19.81 -35.61
CA ALA A 207 -1.07 -19.46 -35.94
C ALA A 207 -0.69 -19.98 -37.34
N PRO A 208 -0.33 -19.09 -38.30
CA PRO A 208 0.00 -19.51 -39.66
C PRO A 208 1.29 -20.33 -39.75
N ASP A 209 2.27 -20.06 -38.89
CA ASP A 209 3.55 -20.75 -38.80
C ASP A 209 3.94 -21.00 -37.33
N TRP A 210 3.55 -22.15 -36.81
CA TRP A 210 3.68 -22.46 -35.39
C TRP A 210 5.13 -22.49 -34.88
N GLU A 211 6.07 -23.04 -35.65
CA GLU A 211 7.46 -23.13 -35.18
C GLU A 211 8.15 -21.76 -35.18
N ASN A 212 7.93 -20.93 -36.21
CA ASN A 212 8.41 -19.57 -36.22
C ASN A 212 7.68 -18.68 -35.21
N CYS A 213 6.40 -18.94 -34.94
CA CYS A 213 5.66 -18.30 -33.87
C CYS A 213 6.31 -18.55 -32.51
N LEU A 214 6.58 -19.82 -32.16
CA LEU A 214 7.24 -20.16 -30.89
C LEU A 214 8.62 -19.52 -30.77
N GLY A 215 9.39 -19.50 -31.87
CA GLY A 215 10.70 -18.80 -31.89
C GLY A 215 10.58 -17.31 -31.65
N THR A 216 9.59 -16.67 -32.30
CA THR A 216 9.32 -15.21 -32.12
C THR A 216 8.83 -14.90 -30.71
N LEU A 217 7.92 -15.71 -30.14
CA LEU A 217 7.48 -15.56 -28.75
C LEU A 217 8.64 -15.73 -27.75
N SER A 218 9.47 -16.77 -27.97
CA SER A 218 10.66 -17.01 -27.16
C SER A 218 11.62 -15.79 -27.18
N ALA A 219 11.89 -15.23 -28.35
CA ALA A 219 12.74 -14.06 -28.52
C ALA A 219 12.10 -12.79 -27.90
N ALA A 220 10.82 -12.52 -28.18
CA ALA A 220 10.11 -11.34 -27.68
C ALA A 220 10.01 -11.30 -26.17
N LEU A 221 9.73 -12.46 -25.55
CA LEU A 221 9.62 -12.61 -24.10
C LEU A 221 10.97 -12.91 -23.45
N SER A 222 11.99 -13.17 -24.26
CA SER A 222 13.32 -13.65 -23.84
C SER A 222 13.21 -14.83 -22.85
N LEU A 223 12.36 -15.78 -23.17
CA LEU A 223 12.14 -17.00 -22.43
C LEU A 223 12.67 -18.20 -23.22
N PRO A 224 13.15 -19.26 -22.56
CA PRO A 224 13.44 -20.52 -23.23
C PRO A 224 12.22 -21.04 -24.01
N LEU A 225 12.44 -21.59 -25.20
CA LEU A 225 11.39 -22.11 -26.07
C LEU A 225 10.49 -23.11 -25.31
N GLU A 226 11.09 -23.95 -24.50
CA GLU A 226 10.39 -24.93 -23.69
C GLU A 226 9.43 -24.30 -22.67
N THR A 227 9.83 -23.19 -22.06
CA THR A 227 8.95 -22.43 -21.13
C THR A 227 7.75 -21.85 -21.88
N VAL A 228 7.93 -21.39 -23.11
CA VAL A 228 6.80 -20.91 -23.93
C VAL A 228 5.87 -22.07 -24.28
N ARG A 229 6.39 -23.25 -24.63
CA ARG A 229 5.61 -24.46 -24.89
C ARG A 229 4.79 -24.87 -23.67
N GLN A 230 5.40 -24.93 -22.49
CA GLN A 230 4.74 -25.32 -21.23
C GLN A 230 3.54 -24.41 -20.87
N ARG A 231 3.60 -23.11 -21.20
CA ARG A 231 2.45 -22.19 -20.99
C ARG A 231 1.23 -22.54 -21.84
N LEU A 232 1.41 -23.31 -22.88
CA LEU A 232 0.40 -23.70 -23.86
C LEU A 232 -0.03 -25.17 -23.72
N GLU A 233 0.71 -25.97 -22.95
CA GLU A 233 0.40 -27.38 -22.71
C GLU A 233 -0.88 -27.54 -21.91
N GLY A 234 -1.67 -28.58 -22.27
CA GLY A 234 -2.93 -28.90 -21.60
C GLY A 234 -4.11 -27.99 -21.95
N ARG A 235 -3.87 -26.92 -22.75
CA ARG A 235 -4.94 -26.00 -23.16
C ARG A 235 -5.50 -26.36 -24.53
N PRO A 236 -6.84 -26.22 -24.76
CA PRO A 236 -7.45 -26.39 -26.08
C PRO A 236 -6.76 -25.50 -27.12
N ALA A 237 -6.61 -26.01 -28.37
CA ALA A 237 -5.99 -25.21 -29.43
C ALA A 237 -6.79 -23.99 -29.84
N SER A 238 -8.11 -24.00 -29.57
CA SER A 238 -9.04 -22.89 -29.81
C SER A 238 -9.09 -21.85 -28.68
N GLU A 239 -8.45 -22.14 -27.54
CA GLU A 239 -8.40 -21.22 -26.41
C GLU A 239 -7.44 -20.07 -26.68
N ARG A 240 -7.87 -18.86 -26.33
CA ARG A 240 -6.98 -17.70 -26.31
C ARG A 240 -6.13 -17.73 -25.04
N VAL A 241 -4.82 -17.76 -25.19
CA VAL A 241 -3.86 -17.81 -24.09
C VAL A 241 -3.03 -16.55 -24.04
N GLU A 242 -3.03 -15.86 -22.89
CA GLU A 242 -2.07 -14.78 -22.60
C GLU A 242 -0.69 -15.39 -22.36
N ILE A 243 0.29 -15.05 -23.20
CA ILE A 243 1.64 -15.63 -23.18
C ILE A 243 2.58 -14.82 -22.29
N GLY A 244 2.52 -13.49 -22.39
CA GLY A 244 3.38 -12.62 -21.58
C GLY A 244 3.34 -11.17 -21.99
N LEU A 245 3.99 -10.35 -21.16
CA LEU A 245 4.10 -8.90 -21.31
C LEU A 245 5.44 -8.52 -21.91
N ILE A 246 5.40 -7.60 -22.89
CA ILE A 246 6.57 -6.96 -23.50
C ILE A 246 6.49 -5.44 -23.34
N ASP A 247 7.65 -4.80 -23.29
CA ASP A 247 7.77 -3.35 -23.32
C ASP A 247 7.48 -2.78 -24.71
N GLN A 248 7.29 -1.45 -24.79
CA GLN A 248 6.93 -0.76 -26.02
C GLN A 248 8.01 -0.86 -27.12
N ASN A 249 9.29 -0.94 -26.77
CA ASN A 249 10.37 -1.03 -27.75
C ASN A 249 10.40 -2.43 -28.38
N THR A 250 10.32 -3.46 -27.54
CA THR A 250 10.20 -4.87 -27.99
C THR A 250 8.97 -5.03 -28.87
N TYR A 251 7.80 -4.48 -28.45
CA TYR A 251 6.58 -4.46 -29.27
C TYR A 251 6.84 -3.90 -30.66
N SER A 252 7.47 -2.73 -30.76
CA SER A 252 7.75 -2.07 -32.04
C SER A 252 8.67 -2.89 -32.95
N GLY A 253 9.58 -3.69 -32.34
CA GLY A 253 10.53 -4.53 -33.09
C GLY A 253 9.95 -5.85 -33.59
N VAL A 254 8.94 -6.43 -32.91
CA VAL A 254 8.47 -7.80 -33.19
C VAL A 254 6.99 -7.89 -33.64
N SER A 255 6.24 -6.80 -33.62
CA SER A 255 4.79 -6.80 -33.89
C SER A 255 4.43 -7.43 -35.22
N ALA A 256 5.15 -7.09 -36.29
CA ALA A 256 4.91 -7.64 -37.63
C ALA A 256 5.17 -9.16 -37.71
N GLN A 257 6.14 -9.66 -36.97
CA GLN A 257 6.48 -11.09 -36.91
C GLN A 257 5.47 -11.86 -36.07
N LEU A 258 5.02 -11.28 -34.96
CA LEU A 258 3.98 -11.86 -34.11
C LEU A 258 2.64 -11.92 -34.84
N ASP A 259 2.30 -10.91 -35.64
CA ASP A 259 1.13 -10.94 -36.50
C ASP A 259 1.27 -12.01 -37.60
N GLY A 260 2.37 -11.99 -38.37
CA GLY A 260 2.57 -12.86 -39.50
C GLY A 260 2.74 -14.36 -39.16
N PHE A 261 3.41 -14.69 -38.07
CA PHE A 261 3.63 -16.10 -37.67
C PHE A 261 2.65 -16.64 -36.68
N CYS A 262 2.10 -15.79 -35.79
CA CYS A 262 1.30 -16.22 -34.66
C CYS A 262 -0.19 -15.86 -34.79
N ASP A 263 -0.60 -14.95 -35.67
CA ASP A 263 -1.91 -14.27 -35.60
C ASP A 263 -2.14 -13.73 -34.17
N ALA A 264 -1.09 -13.13 -33.59
CA ALA A 264 -1.07 -12.71 -32.21
C ALA A 264 -1.90 -11.44 -32.01
N GLN A 265 -2.73 -11.44 -30.98
CA GLN A 265 -3.37 -10.22 -30.51
C GLN A 265 -2.45 -9.54 -29.47
N LEU A 266 -2.23 -8.25 -29.66
CA LEU A 266 -1.39 -7.43 -28.84
C LEU A 266 -2.23 -6.37 -28.16
N ASP A 267 -2.55 -6.60 -26.88
CA ASP A 267 -3.36 -5.69 -26.08
C ASP A 267 -2.48 -4.69 -25.35
N GLY A 268 -2.46 -3.45 -25.83
CA GLY A 268 -1.74 -2.34 -25.19
C GLY A 268 -2.40 -1.96 -23.86
N ARG A 269 -1.62 -1.94 -22.78
CA ARG A 269 -2.09 -1.56 -21.45
C ARG A 269 -1.34 -0.34 -20.95
N ARG A 270 -2.06 0.61 -20.35
CA ARG A 270 -1.47 1.67 -19.53
C ARG A 270 -1.18 1.12 -18.14
N VAL A 271 0.02 1.40 -17.64
CA VAL A 271 0.49 0.85 -16.37
C VAL A 271 1.15 1.92 -15.53
N ARG A 272 1.24 1.68 -14.22
CA ARG A 272 1.95 2.56 -13.29
C ARG A 272 3.41 2.70 -13.73
N ARG A 273 3.89 3.96 -13.81
CA ARG A 273 5.25 4.31 -14.17
C ARG A 273 5.79 5.30 -13.16
N TYR A 274 7.01 5.05 -12.70
CA TYR A 274 7.82 6.02 -11.96
C TYR A 274 8.76 6.68 -12.97
N THR A 275 8.64 8.01 -13.14
CA THR A 275 9.34 8.75 -14.21
C THR A 275 10.85 8.61 -14.13
N ASN A 276 11.40 8.46 -12.92
CA ASN A 276 12.76 8.06 -12.65
C ASN A 276 12.75 7.04 -11.50
N GLY A 277 12.70 5.76 -11.85
CA GLY A 277 12.53 4.67 -10.87
C GLY A 277 13.67 4.53 -9.86
N THR A 278 14.83 5.13 -10.12
CA THR A 278 15.99 5.11 -9.20
C THR A 278 16.09 6.36 -8.31
N LEU A 279 15.20 7.33 -8.49
CA LEU A 279 15.26 8.63 -7.81
C LEU A 279 14.97 8.49 -6.29
N ALA A 280 13.87 7.83 -5.96
CA ALA A 280 13.38 7.72 -4.58
C ALA A 280 12.55 6.43 -4.37
N PRO A 281 13.07 5.25 -4.74
CA PRO A 281 12.27 4.01 -4.72
C PRO A 281 11.79 3.63 -3.32
N ASN A 282 12.61 3.83 -2.30
CA ASN A 282 12.27 3.52 -0.92
C ASN A 282 11.16 4.44 -0.36
N LEU A 283 11.02 5.66 -0.90
CA LEU A 283 9.98 6.62 -0.51
C LEU A 283 8.69 6.42 -1.30
N LEU A 284 8.78 6.40 -2.63
CA LEU A 284 7.61 6.24 -3.50
C LEU A 284 6.99 4.86 -3.34
N GLY A 285 7.82 3.82 -3.25
CA GLY A 285 7.35 2.45 -3.24
C GLY A 285 6.95 1.97 -4.64
N TYR A 286 6.07 0.98 -4.70
CA TYR A 286 5.57 0.39 -5.95
C TYR A 286 4.19 -0.24 -5.74
N VAL A 287 3.50 -0.57 -6.86
CA VAL A 287 2.20 -1.23 -6.85
C VAL A 287 2.32 -2.70 -7.22
N GLY A 288 1.45 -3.52 -6.65
CA GLY A 288 1.40 -4.96 -6.91
C GLY A 288 0.04 -5.55 -6.59
N TYR A 289 -0.09 -6.87 -6.72
CA TYR A 289 -1.30 -7.56 -6.29
C TYR A 289 -1.41 -7.57 -4.76
N PRO A 290 -2.65 -7.56 -4.23
CA PRO A 290 -2.87 -7.67 -2.78
C PRO A 290 -2.38 -9.01 -2.25
N ASP A 291 -2.06 -9.07 -0.98
CA ASP A 291 -1.88 -10.32 -0.26
C ASP A 291 -3.22 -10.85 0.28
N GLU A 292 -3.22 -12.12 0.73
CA GLU A 292 -4.42 -12.79 1.23
C GLU A 292 -5.07 -12.05 2.42
N ALA A 293 -4.27 -11.38 3.25
CA ALA A 293 -4.76 -10.64 4.41
C ALA A 293 -5.51 -9.36 4.02
N GLN A 294 -5.18 -8.76 2.87
CA GLN A 294 -5.82 -7.54 2.35
C GLN A 294 -7.11 -7.81 1.57
N LEU A 295 -7.27 -9.05 1.03
CA LEU A 295 -8.39 -9.37 0.14
C LEU A 295 -9.77 -9.12 0.75
N PRO A 296 -10.10 -9.53 1.99
CA PRO A 296 -11.46 -9.34 2.52
C PRO A 296 -11.89 -7.87 2.58
N GLU A 297 -10.99 -6.97 2.96
CA GLU A 297 -11.26 -5.53 3.02
C GLU A 297 -11.40 -4.93 1.63
N LEU A 298 -10.52 -5.33 0.69
CA LEU A 298 -10.55 -4.88 -0.70
C LEU A 298 -11.82 -5.34 -1.41
N GLU A 299 -12.22 -6.59 -1.24
CA GLU A 299 -13.45 -7.14 -1.80
C GLU A 299 -14.68 -6.44 -1.22
N ALA A 300 -14.70 -6.14 0.08
CA ALA A 300 -15.74 -5.34 0.69
C ALA A 300 -15.81 -3.92 0.08
N ALA A 301 -14.67 -3.34 -0.31
CA ALA A 301 -14.59 -2.05 -1.00
C ALA A 301 -14.86 -2.11 -2.52
N GLY A 302 -15.07 -3.30 -3.10
CA GLY A 302 -15.39 -3.47 -4.52
C GLY A 302 -14.22 -3.79 -5.43
N PHE A 303 -13.05 -4.00 -4.88
CA PHE A 303 -11.88 -4.46 -5.63
C PHE A 303 -11.90 -5.99 -5.79
N THR A 304 -11.02 -6.49 -6.61
CA THR A 304 -10.83 -7.93 -6.86
C THR A 304 -9.38 -8.33 -6.57
N GLN A 305 -9.11 -9.61 -6.49
CA GLN A 305 -7.73 -10.14 -6.34
C GLN A 305 -6.76 -9.65 -7.44
N ASP A 306 -7.29 -9.24 -8.61
CA ASP A 306 -6.49 -8.71 -9.71
C ASP A 306 -6.29 -7.19 -9.64
N SER A 307 -6.89 -6.53 -8.65
CA SER A 307 -6.73 -5.09 -8.43
C SER A 307 -5.34 -4.78 -7.91
N LEU A 308 -4.73 -3.70 -8.41
CA LEU A 308 -3.41 -3.28 -7.96
C LEU A 308 -3.53 -2.35 -6.76
N VAL A 309 -2.72 -2.62 -5.75
CA VAL A 309 -2.62 -1.84 -4.50
C VAL A 309 -1.18 -1.39 -4.26
N GLY A 310 -0.98 -0.37 -3.46
CA GLY A 310 0.34 0.04 -3.01
C GLY A 310 0.98 -0.99 -2.08
N ARG A 311 2.23 -1.37 -2.36
CA ARG A 311 2.95 -2.42 -1.60
C ARG A 311 3.90 -1.86 -0.57
N THR A 312 4.56 -0.75 -0.87
CA THR A 312 5.56 -0.10 -0.01
C THR A 312 5.48 1.42 -0.15
N GLY A 313 6.13 2.16 0.73
CA GLY A 313 6.30 3.61 0.65
C GLY A 313 4.97 4.37 0.59
N ILE A 314 5.00 5.52 -0.04
CA ILE A 314 3.84 6.41 -0.25
C ILE A 314 2.71 5.70 -1.00
N GLU A 315 3.05 4.83 -1.98
CA GLU A 315 2.05 4.03 -2.70
C GLU A 315 1.21 3.19 -1.74
N ARG A 316 1.81 2.66 -0.65
CA ARG A 316 1.11 1.89 0.38
C ARG A 316 0.41 2.78 1.40
N ALA A 317 1.12 3.77 1.93
CA ALA A 317 0.60 4.60 3.01
C ALA A 317 -0.64 5.41 2.57
N TRP A 318 -0.69 5.80 1.29
CA TRP A 318 -1.75 6.59 0.67
C TRP A 318 -2.54 5.82 -0.39
N ASP A 319 -2.56 4.48 -0.28
CA ASP A 319 -3.18 3.63 -1.31
C ASP A 319 -4.64 3.97 -1.56
N GLU A 320 -5.45 4.12 -0.53
CA GLU A 320 -6.87 4.46 -0.65
C GLU A 320 -7.10 5.79 -1.37
N THR A 321 -6.29 6.80 -1.04
CA THR A 321 -6.33 8.12 -1.69
C THR A 321 -5.98 8.01 -3.17
N LEU A 322 -4.92 7.27 -3.49
CA LEU A 322 -4.42 7.14 -4.87
C LEU A 322 -5.30 6.24 -5.75
N ARG A 323 -5.84 5.15 -5.22
CA ARG A 323 -6.60 4.17 -6.01
C ARG A 323 -8.06 4.57 -6.26
N GLY A 324 -8.65 5.44 -5.40
CA GLY A 324 -10.05 5.82 -5.45
C GLY A 324 -11.01 4.67 -5.11
N VAL A 325 -12.26 4.78 -5.55
CA VAL A 325 -13.30 3.75 -5.34
C VAL A 325 -13.76 3.22 -6.69
N PRO A 326 -13.88 1.90 -6.90
CA PRO A 326 -14.27 1.33 -8.18
C PRO A 326 -15.77 1.58 -8.48
N ALA A 327 -16.11 1.72 -9.76
CA ALA A 327 -17.49 1.51 -10.19
C ALA A 327 -17.82 0.03 -10.00
N THR A 328 -18.98 -0.24 -9.44
CA THR A 328 -19.45 -1.63 -9.30
C THR A 328 -20.86 -1.75 -9.86
N SER A 329 -21.16 -2.85 -10.54
CA SER A 329 -22.52 -3.20 -10.96
C SER A 329 -22.85 -4.63 -10.54
N LEU A 330 -24.05 -4.79 -9.96
CA LEU A 330 -24.65 -6.09 -9.66
C LEU A 330 -25.56 -6.44 -10.82
N GLU A 331 -25.25 -7.49 -11.55
CA GLU A 331 -25.89 -7.86 -12.79
C GLU A 331 -26.43 -9.30 -12.72
N ILE A 332 -27.50 -9.57 -13.47
CA ILE A 332 -27.89 -10.92 -13.84
C ILE A 332 -27.43 -11.14 -15.28
N VAL A 333 -26.66 -12.18 -15.53
CA VAL A 333 -26.12 -12.50 -16.85
C VAL A 333 -26.60 -13.86 -17.33
N SER A 334 -26.76 -14.02 -18.64
CA SER A 334 -27.07 -15.31 -19.30
C SER A 334 -25.88 -16.27 -19.18
N PRO A 335 -26.07 -17.57 -19.48
CA PRO A 335 -24.96 -18.53 -19.56
C PRO A 335 -23.87 -18.12 -20.57
N SER A 336 -24.20 -17.34 -21.60
CA SER A 336 -23.23 -16.78 -22.56
C SER A 336 -22.54 -15.50 -22.06
N GLY A 337 -22.88 -14.99 -20.87
CA GLY A 337 -22.30 -13.78 -20.28
C GLY A 337 -22.98 -12.47 -20.70
N GLN A 338 -24.06 -12.51 -21.48
CA GLN A 338 -24.83 -11.32 -21.83
C GLN A 338 -25.59 -10.80 -20.60
N VAL A 339 -25.56 -9.50 -20.35
CA VAL A 339 -26.32 -8.86 -19.27
C VAL A 339 -27.82 -8.93 -19.59
N LEU A 340 -28.59 -9.56 -18.71
CA LEU A 340 -30.06 -9.67 -18.80
C LEU A 340 -30.72 -8.54 -18.01
N ARG A 341 -30.17 -8.24 -16.80
CA ARG A 341 -30.70 -7.19 -15.93
C ARG A 341 -29.56 -6.61 -15.09
N VAL A 342 -29.57 -5.30 -14.88
CA VAL A 342 -28.75 -4.62 -13.88
C VAL A 342 -29.61 -4.38 -12.64
N LEU A 343 -29.20 -4.91 -11.52
CA LEU A 343 -29.92 -4.80 -10.23
C LEU A 343 -29.52 -3.51 -9.50
N ALA A 344 -28.24 -3.17 -9.53
CA ALA A 344 -27.70 -1.95 -8.90
C ALA A 344 -26.39 -1.54 -9.54
N GLU A 345 -26.06 -0.24 -9.42
CA GLU A 345 -24.79 0.33 -9.86
C GLU A 345 -24.29 1.37 -8.86
N SER A 346 -22.96 1.43 -8.67
CA SER A 346 -22.28 2.54 -8.01
C SER A 346 -21.27 3.15 -8.98
N GLN A 347 -21.13 4.47 -8.93
CA GLN A 347 -20.18 5.18 -9.77
C GLN A 347 -18.76 5.13 -9.18
N ALA A 348 -17.76 5.09 -10.05
CA ALA A 348 -16.37 5.21 -9.63
C ALA A 348 -16.12 6.58 -9.00
N GLN A 349 -15.36 6.61 -7.92
CA GLN A 349 -14.78 7.82 -7.39
C GLN A 349 -13.30 7.86 -7.78
N PRO A 350 -12.85 8.85 -8.55
CA PRO A 350 -11.47 8.92 -8.99
C PRO A 350 -10.52 9.07 -7.80
N GLY A 351 -9.35 8.46 -7.91
CA GLY A 351 -8.28 8.67 -6.96
C GLY A 351 -7.84 10.15 -6.93
N ARG A 352 -7.30 10.58 -5.80
CA ARG A 352 -6.75 11.92 -5.60
C ARG A 352 -5.24 11.87 -5.72
N SER A 353 -4.67 12.74 -6.53
CA SER A 353 -3.22 12.91 -6.68
C SER A 353 -2.60 13.47 -5.42
N LEU A 354 -1.34 13.12 -5.18
CA LEU A 354 -0.55 13.60 -4.05
C LEU A 354 0.50 14.59 -4.53
N TRP A 355 0.71 15.64 -3.75
CA TRP A 355 1.84 16.56 -3.87
C TRP A 355 2.75 16.33 -2.68
N LEU A 356 4.02 16.02 -2.99
CA LEU A 356 5.02 15.76 -1.97
C LEU A 356 5.73 17.07 -1.57
N THR A 357 6.36 17.03 -0.40
CA THR A 357 7.32 18.05 0.03
C THR A 357 8.67 17.90 -0.67
N LEU A 358 8.92 16.71 -1.24
CA LEU A 358 10.14 16.33 -1.94
C LEU A 358 10.42 17.26 -3.13
N ASP A 359 11.63 17.78 -3.22
CA ASP A 359 12.16 18.47 -4.38
C ASP A 359 12.92 17.46 -5.25
N SER A 360 12.36 17.10 -6.40
CA SER A 360 12.95 16.06 -7.27
C SER A 360 14.30 16.45 -7.86
N GLY A 361 14.52 17.74 -8.07
CA GLY A 361 15.81 18.28 -8.51
C GLY A 361 16.89 18.14 -7.44
N LEU A 362 16.58 18.53 -6.21
CA LEU A 362 17.46 18.36 -5.06
C LEU A 362 17.70 16.87 -4.78
N GLN A 363 16.66 16.05 -4.78
CA GLN A 363 16.77 14.60 -4.59
C GLN A 363 17.73 13.97 -5.59
N ALA A 364 17.60 14.31 -6.88
CA ALA A 364 18.47 13.81 -7.94
C ALA A 364 19.93 14.28 -7.77
N ALA A 365 20.11 15.51 -7.32
CA ALA A 365 21.44 16.06 -7.03
C ALA A 365 22.09 15.32 -5.86
N VAL A 366 21.35 15.08 -4.76
CA VAL A 366 21.84 14.36 -3.59
C VAL A 366 22.20 12.91 -3.93
N VAL A 367 21.37 12.20 -4.72
CA VAL A 367 21.69 10.84 -5.21
C VAL A 367 23.01 10.85 -5.97
N ARG A 368 23.23 11.83 -6.86
CA ARG A 368 24.48 11.95 -7.62
C ARG A 368 25.66 12.26 -6.71
N ILE A 369 25.53 13.21 -5.80
CA ILE A 369 26.61 13.58 -4.85
C ILE A 369 27.08 12.34 -4.09
N VAL A 370 26.16 11.52 -3.57
CA VAL A 370 26.52 10.29 -2.88
C VAL A 370 27.17 9.27 -3.81
N ALA A 371 26.61 9.04 -5.00
CA ALA A 371 27.17 8.11 -5.98
C ALA A 371 28.58 8.52 -6.44
N ASP A 372 28.80 9.82 -6.63
CA ASP A 372 30.12 10.39 -7.00
C ASP A 372 31.13 10.20 -5.85
N ALA A 373 30.73 10.39 -4.60
CA ALA A 373 31.56 10.13 -3.45
C ALA A 373 32.02 8.66 -3.38
N TYR A 374 31.10 7.70 -3.63
CA TYR A 374 31.44 6.27 -3.71
C TYR A 374 32.36 5.97 -4.90
N THR A 375 32.13 6.60 -6.04
CA THR A 375 32.96 6.44 -7.24
C THR A 375 34.39 6.95 -7.00
N GLN A 376 34.52 8.12 -6.35
CA GLN A 376 35.83 8.70 -6.01
C GLN A 376 36.59 7.87 -4.98
N ALA A 377 35.85 7.22 -4.07
CA ALA A 377 36.40 6.40 -2.98
C ALA A 377 36.53 4.91 -3.33
N LYS A 378 36.40 4.51 -4.61
CA LYS A 378 36.39 3.10 -5.05
C LYS A 378 37.61 2.29 -4.62
N ASP A 379 38.75 2.94 -4.39
CA ASP A 379 40.02 2.33 -3.98
C ASP A 379 40.33 2.57 -2.49
N THR A 380 39.43 3.19 -1.75
CA THR A 380 39.62 3.51 -0.32
C THR A 380 38.50 2.91 0.53
N TRP A 381 37.53 3.69 0.97
CA TRP A 381 36.50 3.25 1.91
C TRP A 381 35.25 2.64 1.25
N ALA A 382 34.94 3.00 -0.01
CA ALA A 382 33.69 2.58 -0.64
C ALA A 382 33.50 1.05 -0.76
N PRO A 383 34.54 0.22 -1.02
CA PRO A 383 34.37 -1.23 -1.08
C PRO A 383 33.91 -1.88 0.23
N GLY A 384 34.24 -1.26 1.36
CA GLY A 384 33.87 -1.72 2.69
C GLY A 384 32.54 -1.15 3.23
N SER A 385 31.97 -0.17 2.52
CA SER A 385 30.77 0.53 2.95
C SER A 385 29.48 -0.08 2.38
N PRO A 386 28.56 -0.60 3.21
CA PRO A 386 27.29 -1.13 2.76
C PRO A 386 26.36 -0.08 2.17
N GLY A 387 26.46 1.19 2.58
CA GLY A 387 25.59 2.22 2.08
C GLY A 387 25.69 3.57 2.77
N ALA A 388 24.80 4.46 2.34
CA ALA A 388 24.71 5.81 2.89
C ALA A 388 23.26 6.28 3.01
N SER A 389 23.04 7.24 3.88
CA SER A 389 21.79 7.95 4.08
C SER A 389 22.01 9.45 4.07
N VAL A 390 21.12 10.18 3.39
CA VAL A 390 21.07 11.65 3.47
C VAL A 390 19.63 12.07 3.71
N VAL A 391 19.40 12.93 4.70
CA VAL A 391 18.10 13.56 4.98
C VAL A 391 18.27 15.06 4.91
N VAL A 392 17.43 15.73 4.13
CA VAL A 392 17.30 17.18 4.04
C VAL A 392 15.89 17.55 4.49
N MET A 393 15.79 18.27 5.59
CA MET A 393 14.53 18.62 6.26
C MET A 393 14.41 20.13 6.42
N ASP A 394 13.26 20.69 6.07
CA ASP A 394 12.92 22.08 6.36
C ASP A 394 12.72 22.23 7.88
N VAL A 395 13.43 23.16 8.49
CA VAL A 395 13.41 23.33 9.95
C VAL A 395 12.14 24.04 10.45
N ARG A 396 11.36 24.64 9.55
CA ARG A 396 10.20 25.48 9.87
C ARG A 396 8.91 24.69 10.06
N ASP A 397 8.81 23.51 9.44
CA ASP A 397 7.57 22.72 9.43
C ASP A 397 7.78 21.17 9.38
N GLY A 398 9.01 20.71 9.27
CA GLY A 398 9.31 19.27 9.21
C GLY A 398 9.17 18.64 7.82
N SER A 399 8.96 19.45 6.77
CA SER A 399 8.92 18.96 5.39
C SER A 399 10.22 18.27 4.98
N ILE A 400 10.13 17.05 4.45
CA ILE A 400 11.28 16.34 3.89
C ILE A 400 11.48 16.79 2.45
N LEU A 401 12.58 17.52 2.20
CA LEU A 401 12.92 18.07 0.89
C LEU A 401 13.70 17.08 0.03
N ALA A 402 14.55 16.27 0.66
CA ALA A 402 15.23 15.12 0.06
C ALA A 402 15.50 14.05 1.11
N MET A 403 15.39 12.79 0.73
CA MET A 403 15.70 11.64 1.57
C MET A 403 16.25 10.51 0.71
N VAL A 404 17.55 10.26 0.85
CA VAL A 404 18.28 9.32 0.01
C VAL A 404 18.75 8.11 0.82
N SER A 405 18.45 6.93 0.33
CA SER A 405 19.05 5.65 0.72
C SER A 405 19.92 5.15 -0.43
N TYR A 406 21.18 4.91 -0.18
CA TYR A 406 22.16 4.44 -1.18
C TYR A 406 22.74 3.08 -0.75
N PRO A 407 22.92 2.10 -1.66
CA PRO A 407 22.61 2.17 -3.09
C PRO A 407 21.11 2.20 -3.36
N THR A 408 20.73 2.70 -4.53
CA THR A 408 19.35 2.76 -4.99
C THR A 408 18.99 1.57 -5.89
N PHE A 409 17.70 1.37 -6.18
CA PHE A 409 17.19 0.37 -7.13
C PHE A 409 16.10 0.98 -8.00
N ASP A 410 15.65 0.29 -9.05
CA ASP A 410 14.57 0.77 -9.92
C ASP A 410 13.22 0.13 -9.48
N ASN A 411 12.34 0.92 -8.89
CA ASN A 411 11.03 0.45 -8.43
C ASN A 411 10.05 0.13 -9.56
N ASN A 412 10.29 0.58 -10.80
CA ASN A 412 9.52 0.12 -11.96
C ASN A 412 9.60 -1.40 -12.16
N ALA A 413 10.71 -2.02 -11.76
CA ALA A 413 10.89 -3.47 -11.88
C ALA A 413 9.91 -4.26 -10.99
N TYR A 414 9.52 -3.70 -9.84
CA TYR A 414 8.69 -4.36 -8.84
C TYR A 414 7.18 -4.26 -9.12
N ASN A 415 6.78 -3.43 -10.08
CA ASN A 415 5.37 -3.32 -10.47
C ASN A 415 4.82 -4.65 -11.00
N ALA A 416 3.53 -4.90 -10.76
CA ALA A 416 2.83 -6.05 -11.33
C ALA A 416 2.96 -6.11 -12.86
N PHE A 417 2.96 -4.95 -13.52
CA PHE A 417 3.17 -4.78 -14.96
C PHE A 417 4.37 -3.84 -15.21
N PRO A 418 5.61 -4.36 -15.16
CA PRO A 418 6.81 -3.52 -15.28
C PRO A 418 6.96 -2.94 -16.69
N VAL A 419 7.21 -1.62 -16.77
CA VAL A 419 7.35 -0.87 -18.03
C VAL A 419 8.51 -1.34 -18.91
N MET A 420 9.52 -1.95 -18.31
CA MET A 420 10.70 -2.52 -19.03
C MET A 420 10.48 -3.97 -19.50
N GLY A 421 9.27 -4.53 -19.32
CA GLY A 421 9.01 -5.93 -19.59
C GLY A 421 9.44 -6.87 -18.44
N ARG A 422 8.86 -8.05 -18.40
CA ARG A 422 8.99 -8.98 -17.25
C ARG A 422 10.41 -9.50 -17.07
N GLN A 423 11.12 -9.80 -18.17
CA GLN A 423 12.46 -10.38 -18.08
C GLN A 423 13.47 -9.41 -17.51
N GLN A 424 13.52 -8.18 -18.03
CA GLN A 424 14.44 -7.16 -17.53
C GLN A 424 14.10 -6.82 -16.07
N ALA A 425 12.82 -6.74 -15.73
CA ALA A 425 12.36 -6.54 -14.35
C ALA A 425 12.87 -7.65 -13.41
N ASN A 426 12.72 -8.92 -13.78
CA ASN A 426 13.20 -10.05 -12.99
C ASN A 426 14.73 -10.02 -12.82
N ALA A 427 15.48 -9.66 -13.86
CA ALA A 427 16.93 -9.51 -13.75
C ALA A 427 17.33 -8.41 -12.75
N LEU A 428 16.67 -7.25 -12.81
CA LEU A 428 16.91 -6.14 -11.87
C LEU A 428 16.52 -6.51 -10.44
N ILE A 429 15.37 -7.19 -10.24
CA ILE A 429 14.95 -7.69 -8.92
C ILE A 429 16.00 -8.66 -8.36
N THR A 430 16.42 -9.64 -9.16
CA THR A 430 17.44 -10.62 -8.75
C THR A 430 18.76 -9.91 -8.38
N GLN A 431 19.19 -8.96 -9.19
CA GLN A 431 20.39 -8.16 -8.92
C GLN A 431 20.25 -7.39 -7.59
N THR A 432 19.12 -6.72 -7.36
CA THR A 432 18.86 -5.93 -6.15
C THR A 432 18.82 -6.83 -4.90
N GLN A 433 18.12 -7.97 -4.97
CA GLN A 433 17.99 -8.91 -3.85
C GLN A 433 19.28 -9.67 -3.52
N SER A 434 20.16 -9.86 -4.52
CA SER A 434 21.47 -10.49 -4.33
C SER A 434 22.57 -9.50 -3.94
N ASP A 435 22.31 -8.18 -3.96
CA ASP A 435 23.28 -7.17 -3.55
C ASP A 435 23.45 -7.20 -2.01
N PRO A 436 24.66 -7.54 -1.49
CA PRO A 436 24.90 -7.60 -0.06
C PRO A 436 24.75 -6.26 0.67
N ARG A 437 24.62 -5.17 -0.07
CA ARG A 437 24.39 -3.83 0.47
C ARG A 437 22.91 -3.54 0.74
N HIS A 438 22.00 -4.46 0.41
CA HIS A 438 20.55 -4.35 0.68
C HIS A 438 19.93 -3.03 0.23
N PRO A 439 19.84 -2.75 -1.10
CA PRO A 439 19.31 -1.48 -1.62
C PRO A 439 17.85 -1.21 -1.22
N GLU A 440 17.07 -2.25 -0.96
CA GLU A 440 15.66 -2.17 -0.58
C GLU A 440 15.43 -1.58 0.83
N VAL A 441 16.45 -1.55 1.67
CA VAL A 441 16.36 -0.95 3.01
C VAL A 441 16.28 0.57 2.90
N ASN A 442 15.23 1.14 3.48
CA ASN A 442 15.11 2.60 3.64
C ASN A 442 16.01 3.06 4.81
N ARG A 443 17.31 3.23 4.55
CA ARG A 443 18.30 3.58 5.56
C ARG A 443 17.94 4.80 6.41
N PRO A 444 17.42 5.90 5.82
CA PRO A 444 17.00 7.07 6.59
C PRO A 444 16.00 6.78 7.71
N ALA A 445 15.05 5.89 7.48
CA ALA A 445 13.93 5.65 8.39
C ALA A 445 13.97 4.26 9.07
N GLN A 446 14.59 3.26 8.43
CA GLN A 446 14.62 1.88 8.92
C GLN A 446 16.01 1.41 9.33
N GLY A 447 17.07 2.06 8.85
CA GLY A 447 18.43 1.77 9.31
C GLY A 447 18.64 2.33 10.71
N VAL A 448 19.17 1.48 11.61
CA VAL A 448 19.49 1.86 12.99
C VAL A 448 20.98 1.75 13.22
N PHE A 449 21.59 2.83 13.71
CA PHE A 449 23.03 2.99 13.75
C PHE A 449 23.49 3.64 15.06
N ALA A 450 24.68 3.26 15.53
CA ALA A 450 25.34 3.98 16.60
C ALA A 450 25.59 5.44 16.17
N LEU A 451 25.30 6.40 17.06
CA LEU A 451 25.30 7.83 16.73
C LEU A 451 26.69 8.46 16.81
N GLY A 452 27.55 7.92 17.66
CA GLY A 452 28.86 8.51 17.94
C GLY A 452 28.76 9.93 18.46
N SER A 453 29.78 10.74 18.17
CA SER A 453 29.89 12.10 18.73
C SER A 453 28.77 13.07 18.41
N VAL A 454 27.79 12.73 17.54
CA VAL A 454 26.58 13.55 17.38
C VAL A 454 25.73 13.51 18.66
N MET A 455 25.76 12.39 19.40
CA MET A 455 25.11 12.26 20.71
C MET A 455 25.53 13.35 21.71
N LYS A 456 26.70 13.90 21.59
CA LYS A 456 27.19 14.96 22.46
C LYS A 456 26.32 16.21 22.46
N THR A 457 25.56 16.46 21.42
CA THR A 457 24.56 17.55 21.40
C THR A 457 23.42 17.28 22.38
N ILE A 458 23.00 16.02 22.51
CA ILE A 458 21.96 15.58 23.44
C ILE A 458 22.53 15.60 24.88
N THR A 459 23.72 15.06 25.08
CA THR A 459 24.37 15.02 26.37
C THR A 459 24.68 16.43 26.92
N ALA A 460 25.11 17.35 26.04
CA ALA A 460 25.35 18.75 26.42
C ALA A 460 24.03 19.46 26.81
N ALA A 461 22.95 19.21 26.05
CA ALA A 461 21.63 19.71 26.39
C ALA A 461 21.15 19.19 27.74
N ALA A 462 21.24 17.87 27.96
CA ALA A 462 20.84 17.22 29.21
C ALA A 462 21.64 17.77 30.41
N ALA A 463 22.96 17.83 30.29
CA ALA A 463 23.85 18.30 31.38
C ALA A 463 23.58 19.77 31.76
N ALA A 464 23.38 20.65 30.74
CA ALA A 464 23.13 22.07 31.00
C ALA A 464 21.67 22.31 31.45
N ASP A 465 20.68 21.70 30.85
CA ASP A 465 19.26 21.96 31.14
C ASP A 465 18.83 21.36 32.49
N SER A 466 19.36 20.19 32.88
CA SER A 466 19.13 19.59 34.20
C SER A 466 19.82 20.38 35.34
N GLY A 467 20.78 21.26 35.02
CA GLY A 467 21.56 22.01 35.99
C GLY A 467 22.72 21.22 36.62
N VAL A 468 22.99 20.00 36.14
CA VAL A 468 24.19 19.23 36.57
C VAL A 468 25.46 19.95 36.15
N TYR A 469 25.43 20.59 34.98
CA TYR A 469 26.51 21.50 34.53
C TYR A 469 26.02 22.94 34.43
N ALA A 470 26.88 23.89 34.83
CA ALA A 470 26.70 25.28 34.49
C ALA A 470 26.98 25.50 32.98
N LEU A 471 26.34 26.49 32.34
CA LEU A 471 26.58 26.80 30.93
C LEU A 471 28.05 27.14 30.62
N ASP A 472 28.77 27.70 31.58
CA ASP A 472 30.18 28.03 31.51
C ASP A 472 31.09 26.99 32.19
N GLU A 473 30.54 25.78 32.49
CA GLU A 473 31.30 24.68 33.12
C GLU A 473 32.59 24.40 32.37
N ARG A 474 33.68 24.29 33.12
CA ARG A 474 35.03 24.11 32.59
C ARG A 474 35.60 22.76 32.95
N TYR A 475 36.14 22.06 31.99
CA TYR A 475 36.82 20.80 32.19
C TYR A 475 38.19 20.81 31.51
N MET A 476 39.21 20.29 32.22
CA MET A 476 40.57 20.12 31.68
C MET A 476 40.66 18.81 30.89
N CYS A 477 40.59 18.90 29.59
CA CYS A 477 40.73 17.75 28.67
C CYS A 477 42.22 17.41 28.50
N THR A 478 42.68 16.38 29.20
CA THR A 478 44.06 15.90 29.15
C THR A 478 44.29 14.77 28.16
N GLY A 479 43.27 14.39 27.41
CA GLY A 479 43.29 13.28 26.44
C GLY A 479 42.96 11.92 27.03
N ILE A 480 42.85 11.81 28.36
CA ILE A 480 42.52 10.57 29.07
C ILE A 480 41.51 10.84 30.19
N TRP A 481 40.50 9.98 30.32
CA TRP A 481 39.55 9.93 31.42
C TRP A 481 39.74 8.61 32.21
N ASN A 482 39.85 8.65 33.56
CA ASN A 482 40.32 7.54 34.37
C ASN A 482 39.45 7.23 35.61
N ARG A 483 38.09 7.31 35.50
CA ARG A 483 37.24 6.97 36.66
C ARG A 483 36.90 5.48 36.75
N ASP A 484 37.02 4.73 35.66
CA ASP A 484 36.91 3.26 35.60
C ASP A 484 38.15 2.65 34.93
N ILE A 485 38.04 2.33 33.66
CA ILE A 485 39.15 1.97 32.78
C ILE A 485 39.64 3.23 32.06
N PRO A 486 40.96 3.32 31.73
CA PRO A 486 41.46 4.46 30.97
C PRO A 486 40.73 4.57 29.60
N ARG A 487 39.99 5.67 29.38
CA ARG A 487 39.32 6.00 28.15
C ARG A 487 40.03 7.14 27.45
N ILE A 488 40.47 6.93 26.23
CA ILE A 488 41.29 7.88 25.49
C ILE A 488 40.48 8.78 24.58
N ASP A 489 40.98 10.00 24.40
CA ASP A 489 40.43 10.91 23.39
C ASP A 489 40.95 10.57 21.98
N TRP A 490 40.28 11.09 20.97
CA TRP A 490 40.76 11.02 19.59
C TRP A 490 42.02 11.87 19.35
N LEU A 491 42.22 12.94 20.16
CA LEU A 491 43.42 13.77 20.16
C LEU A 491 44.35 13.38 21.31
N ALA A 492 45.50 12.82 20.97
CA ALA A 492 46.51 12.51 21.94
C ALA A 492 46.98 13.81 22.66
N GLY A 493 47.01 13.78 24.01
CA GLY A 493 47.32 14.94 24.83
C GLY A 493 46.15 15.85 25.17
N GLY A 494 44.97 15.62 24.53
CA GLY A 494 43.74 16.35 24.84
C GLY A 494 43.68 17.77 24.29
N HIS A 495 42.65 18.50 24.71
CA HIS A 495 42.26 19.80 24.15
C HIS A 495 42.51 20.98 25.12
N GLY A 496 43.05 20.70 26.32
CA GLY A 496 43.22 21.71 27.35
C GLY A 496 41.92 22.08 28.06
N LEU A 497 41.89 23.30 28.62
CA LEU A 497 40.72 23.77 29.37
C LEU A 497 39.61 24.19 28.41
N LEU A 498 38.45 23.51 28.45
CA LEU A 498 37.29 23.73 27.58
C LEU A 498 36.07 24.12 28.40
N THR A 499 35.28 25.02 27.84
CA THR A 499 33.86 25.22 28.24
C THR A 499 32.94 24.24 27.50
N LEU A 500 31.68 24.12 27.92
CA LEU A 500 30.70 23.20 27.30
C LEU A 500 30.54 23.44 25.80
N PRO A 501 30.30 24.67 25.24
CA PRO A 501 30.26 24.87 23.79
C PRO A 501 31.59 24.56 23.09
N GLN A 502 32.74 24.87 23.72
CA GLN A 502 34.06 24.52 23.15
C GLN A 502 34.29 23.01 23.09
N SER A 503 33.72 22.25 24.03
CA SER A 503 33.79 20.79 24.02
C SER A 503 33.01 20.18 22.85
N LEU A 504 31.86 20.78 22.48
CA LEU A 504 31.13 20.42 21.28
C LEU A 504 31.94 20.71 20.02
N THR A 505 32.52 21.90 19.94
CA THR A 505 33.35 22.35 18.81
C THR A 505 34.50 21.40 18.51
N GLN A 506 35.23 21.00 19.55
CA GLN A 506 36.42 20.16 19.45
C GLN A 506 36.12 18.68 19.65
N SER A 507 34.87 18.33 19.96
CA SER A 507 34.39 16.94 20.12
C SER A 507 35.23 16.15 21.17
N CYS A 508 35.69 16.78 22.30
CA CYS A 508 36.49 16.15 23.33
C CYS A 508 35.71 14.99 24.00
N ASN A 509 36.20 13.75 23.89
CA ASN A 509 35.56 12.58 24.53
C ASN A 509 35.64 12.65 26.07
N PRO A 510 36.80 12.93 26.70
CA PRO A 510 36.90 13.01 28.15
C PRO A 510 35.92 13.98 28.81
N TYR A 511 35.60 15.10 28.16
CA TYR A 511 34.59 16.03 28.65
C TYR A 511 33.22 15.33 28.78
N TYR A 512 32.83 14.57 27.77
CA TYR A 512 31.51 13.88 27.71
C TYR A 512 31.47 12.59 28.50
N TYR A 513 32.63 11.92 28.71
CA TYR A 513 32.70 10.83 29.69
C TYR A 513 32.44 11.36 31.10
N GLU A 514 33.02 12.52 31.44
CA GLU A 514 32.76 13.15 32.72
C GLU A 514 31.33 13.65 32.85
N ALA A 515 30.76 14.26 31.80
CA ALA A 515 29.38 14.71 31.80
C ALA A 515 28.40 13.53 32.00
N GLY A 516 28.57 12.41 31.26
CA GLY A 516 27.76 11.21 31.45
C GLY A 516 27.90 10.61 32.84
N TYR A 517 29.12 10.59 33.40
CA TYR A 517 29.34 10.16 34.78
C TYR A 517 28.64 11.07 35.81
N GLN A 518 28.69 12.39 35.66
CA GLN A 518 28.03 13.32 36.57
C GLN A 518 26.48 13.27 36.42
N LEU A 519 25.96 13.08 35.23
CA LEU A 519 24.52 12.85 34.98
C LEU A 519 24.06 11.59 35.70
N TYR A 520 24.78 10.47 35.53
CA TYR A 520 24.50 9.21 36.23
C TYR A 520 24.55 9.34 37.75
N MET A 521 25.52 10.07 38.29
CA MET A 521 25.63 10.27 39.73
C MET A 521 24.55 11.17 40.32
N ALA A 522 24.00 12.07 39.51
CA ALA A 522 22.85 12.89 39.87
C ALA A 522 21.55 12.07 39.82
N ASP A 523 21.27 11.43 38.68
CA ASP A 523 20.19 10.49 38.49
C ASP A 523 20.42 9.74 37.15
N PRO A 524 20.52 8.39 37.15
CA PRO A 524 20.78 7.61 35.93
C PRO A 524 19.68 7.64 34.89
N ASP A 525 18.52 8.20 35.19
CA ASP A 525 17.44 8.40 34.21
C ASP A 525 17.54 9.74 33.44
N ILE A 526 18.36 10.70 33.85
CA ILE A 526 18.43 12.02 33.22
C ILE A 526 18.78 11.93 31.73
N LEU A 527 19.87 11.30 31.34
CA LEU A 527 20.29 11.27 29.95
C LEU A 527 19.31 10.45 29.05
N PRO A 528 18.83 9.27 29.46
CA PRO A 528 17.76 8.55 28.76
C PRO A 528 16.48 9.37 28.58
N ASP A 529 16.01 10.04 29.62
CA ASP A 529 14.80 10.85 29.60
C ASP A 529 14.92 12.05 28.65
N TYR A 530 16.06 12.75 28.66
CA TYR A 530 16.33 13.82 27.71
C TYR A 530 16.40 13.29 26.27
N ALA A 531 17.04 12.16 26.04
CA ALA A 531 17.08 11.55 24.72
C ALA A 531 15.68 11.17 24.23
N ALA A 532 14.85 10.56 25.09
CA ALA A 532 13.45 10.25 24.78
C ALA A 532 12.62 11.53 24.51
N ARG A 533 12.80 12.59 25.32
CA ARG A 533 12.16 13.90 25.13
C ARG A 533 12.54 14.55 23.79
N PHE A 534 13.72 14.27 23.26
CA PHE A 534 14.19 14.74 21.97
C PHE A 534 13.81 13.79 20.80
N GLY A 535 13.02 12.74 21.07
CA GLY A 535 12.48 11.84 20.07
C GLY A 535 13.33 10.63 19.74
N PHE A 536 14.36 10.31 20.54
CA PHE A 536 15.17 9.11 20.35
C PHE A 536 14.58 7.89 21.07
N GLY A 537 14.81 6.70 20.54
CA GLY A 537 14.23 5.47 21.06
C GLY A 537 12.72 5.30 20.80
N GLN A 538 12.15 6.15 19.96
CA GLN A 538 10.73 6.11 19.55
C GLN A 538 10.59 6.56 18.10
N ARG A 539 9.49 6.19 17.45
CA ARG A 539 9.19 6.62 16.07
C ARG A 539 9.03 8.14 16.00
N THR A 540 9.45 8.72 14.88
CA THR A 540 9.27 10.18 14.64
C THR A 540 7.82 10.55 14.41
N GLY A 541 6.99 9.56 14.03
CA GLY A 541 5.58 9.73 13.72
C GLY A 541 5.33 10.09 12.25
N ILE A 542 6.34 9.97 11.36
CA ILE A 542 6.13 10.19 9.92
C ILE A 542 5.03 9.27 9.38
N PRO A 543 3.94 9.80 8.79
CA PRO A 543 2.79 8.97 8.40
C PRO A 543 3.00 8.24 7.07
N ASP A 544 3.98 8.67 6.28
CA ASP A 544 4.08 8.37 4.85
C ASP A 544 4.88 7.11 4.53
N ILE A 545 5.68 6.64 5.47
CA ILE A 545 6.61 5.52 5.30
C ILE A 545 6.74 4.72 6.60
N LEU A 546 7.24 3.48 6.47
CA LEU A 546 7.59 2.67 7.64
C LEU A 546 8.91 3.16 8.25
N GLU A 547 8.95 3.24 9.57
CA GLU A 547 10.13 3.63 10.32
C GLU A 547 10.41 2.71 11.52
N GLU A 548 11.68 2.63 11.91
CA GLU A 548 12.15 1.96 13.13
C GLU A 548 12.28 2.98 14.27
N PRO A 549 11.98 2.57 15.52
CA PRO A 549 12.06 3.46 16.68
C PRO A 549 13.50 3.75 17.12
N GLY A 550 14.49 3.01 16.61
CA GLY A 550 15.80 3.01 17.21
C GLY A 550 15.79 2.39 18.60
N PHE A 551 16.86 2.62 19.36
CA PHE A 551 16.94 2.13 20.72
C PHE A 551 17.79 3.07 21.60
N MET A 552 17.25 3.41 22.77
CA MET A 552 17.96 4.17 23.81
C MET A 552 17.90 3.37 25.11
N PRO A 553 19.05 2.89 25.63
CA PRO A 553 19.06 2.14 26.88
C PRO A 553 18.69 3.03 28.07
N ASN A 554 18.05 2.43 29.09
CA ASN A 554 17.73 3.09 30.35
C ASN A 554 17.85 2.12 31.53
N PRO A 555 17.83 2.59 32.77
CA PRO A 555 17.97 1.75 33.96
C PRO A 555 16.94 0.63 34.08
N GLU A 556 15.68 0.87 33.68
CA GLU A 556 14.61 -0.13 33.72
C GLU A 556 14.90 -1.27 32.72
N TRP A 557 15.30 -0.93 31.48
CA TRP A 557 15.65 -1.94 30.49
C TRP A 557 16.82 -2.83 30.96
N PHE A 558 17.83 -2.25 31.61
CA PHE A 558 18.95 -3.03 32.17
C PHE A 558 18.46 -4.01 33.23
N ARG A 559 17.63 -3.57 34.16
CA ARG A 559 17.04 -4.45 35.19
C ARG A 559 16.19 -5.57 34.60
N VAL A 560 15.38 -5.27 33.62
CA VAL A 560 14.51 -6.27 32.97
C VAL A 560 15.34 -7.24 32.12
N THR A 561 16.33 -6.76 31.38
CA THR A 561 17.09 -7.57 30.42
C THR A 561 18.20 -8.39 31.08
N PHE A 562 18.94 -7.79 32.03
CA PHE A 562 20.16 -8.37 32.63
C PHE A 562 19.99 -8.72 34.11
N GLY A 563 18.91 -8.28 34.76
CA GLY A 563 18.70 -8.50 36.21
C GLY A 563 19.62 -7.70 37.11
N VAL A 564 20.29 -6.65 36.61
CA VAL A 564 21.19 -5.78 37.32
C VAL A 564 20.89 -4.31 37.06
N ASP A 565 21.32 -3.43 37.94
CA ASP A 565 21.25 -2.00 37.69
C ASP A 565 22.17 -1.61 36.54
N MET A 566 21.78 -0.57 35.78
CA MET A 566 22.65 -0.03 34.71
C MET A 566 23.96 0.50 35.31
N PRO A 567 25.09 0.01 34.84
CA PRO A 567 26.36 0.52 35.33
C PRO A 567 26.67 1.92 34.76
N PHE A 568 27.34 2.77 35.54
CA PHE A 568 27.74 4.10 35.07
C PHE A 568 28.61 4.06 33.80
N SER A 569 29.35 2.98 33.59
CA SER A 569 30.15 2.78 32.38
C SER A 569 29.30 2.75 31.10
N GLU A 570 28.02 2.33 31.19
CA GLU A 570 27.11 2.37 30.05
C GLU A 570 26.59 3.78 29.78
N GLU A 571 26.28 4.55 30.84
CA GLU A 571 25.93 5.97 30.70
C GLU A 571 27.08 6.76 30.06
N VAL A 572 28.33 6.48 30.48
CA VAL A 572 29.54 7.07 29.90
C VAL A 572 29.69 6.73 28.42
N ASN A 573 29.36 5.48 28.00
CA ASN A 573 29.34 5.08 26.60
C ASN A 573 28.22 5.81 25.86
N MET A 574 27.01 5.83 26.43
CA MET A 574 25.83 6.50 25.87
C MET A 574 26.10 8.00 25.66
N ALA A 575 26.79 8.66 26.60
CA ALA A 575 27.09 10.09 26.52
C ALA A 575 27.86 10.51 25.25
N ILE A 576 28.56 9.57 24.62
CA ILE A 576 29.27 9.78 23.33
C ILE A 576 28.64 9.00 22.17
N GLY A 577 27.44 8.43 22.34
CA GLY A 577 26.68 7.72 21.30
C GLY A 577 27.26 6.35 20.96
N GLN A 578 27.77 5.65 21.97
CA GLN A 578 28.29 4.28 21.91
C GLN A 578 27.47 3.37 22.83
N GLY A 579 27.89 2.14 23.03
CA GLY A 579 27.15 1.15 23.81
C GLY A 579 25.93 0.66 23.02
N TYR A 580 24.77 0.60 23.67
CA TYR A 580 23.52 0.10 23.06
C TYR A 580 22.73 1.17 22.28
N VAL A 581 23.21 2.42 22.21
CA VAL A 581 22.52 3.50 21.50
C VAL A 581 22.41 3.19 20.01
N GLN A 582 21.18 3.16 19.49
CA GLN A 582 20.87 3.00 18.07
C GLN A 582 19.80 4.00 17.64
N VAL A 583 20.06 4.73 16.57
CA VAL A 583 19.18 5.78 16.06
C VAL A 583 19.01 5.70 14.55
N THR A 584 17.90 6.24 14.03
CA THR A 584 17.73 6.42 12.59
C THR A 584 18.26 7.80 12.16
N PRO A 585 18.76 7.94 10.93
CA PRO A 585 19.12 9.26 10.38
C PRO A 585 17.98 10.28 10.40
N LEU A 586 16.74 9.84 10.28
CA LEU A 586 15.56 10.69 10.37
C LEU A 586 15.38 11.28 11.78
N GLN A 587 15.58 10.48 12.84
CA GLN A 587 15.59 10.99 14.22
C GLN A 587 16.66 12.06 14.42
N VAL A 588 17.86 11.84 13.87
CA VAL A 588 18.96 12.79 13.95
C VAL A 588 18.64 14.08 13.19
N ALA A 589 17.98 13.99 12.03
CA ALA A 589 17.54 15.16 11.28
C ALA A 589 16.49 15.97 12.03
N ARG A 590 15.52 15.30 12.65
CA ARG A 590 14.48 15.92 13.49
C ARG A 590 15.09 16.67 14.69
N TRP A 591 16.03 16.06 15.40
CA TRP A 591 16.73 16.72 16.50
C TRP A 591 17.61 17.90 16.04
N THR A 592 18.35 17.71 14.93
CA THR A 592 19.17 18.79 14.34
C THR A 592 18.30 19.98 13.91
N SER A 593 17.13 19.71 13.34
CA SER A 593 16.12 20.70 13.01
C SER A 593 15.61 21.45 14.26
N ALA A 594 15.37 20.72 15.37
CA ALA A 594 14.91 21.31 16.62
C ALA A 594 15.96 22.24 17.24
N ILE A 595 17.24 21.91 17.16
CA ILE A 595 18.30 22.84 17.58
C ILE A 595 18.25 24.10 16.70
N ALA A 596 18.12 23.95 15.40
CA ALA A 596 18.13 25.03 14.42
C ALA A 596 16.96 26.01 14.61
N ASN A 597 15.76 25.51 14.93
CA ASN A 597 14.54 26.32 15.00
C ASN A 597 14.19 26.83 16.41
N GLY A 598 15.09 26.63 17.40
CA GLY A 598 14.87 27.13 18.77
C GLY A 598 14.17 26.16 19.71
N GLY A 599 14.01 24.88 19.35
CA GLY A 599 13.55 23.83 20.26
C GLY A 599 12.26 23.13 19.88
N THR A 600 11.73 23.34 18.67
CA THR A 600 10.50 22.71 18.18
C THR A 600 10.82 21.43 17.40
N LEU A 601 10.32 20.31 17.88
CA LEU A 601 10.40 18.99 17.23
C LEU A 601 9.19 18.78 16.30
N TRP A 602 9.31 19.12 15.03
CA TRP A 602 8.29 18.85 14.03
C TRP A 602 8.17 17.34 13.74
N THR A 603 6.96 16.86 13.51
CA THR A 603 6.75 15.54 12.92
C THR A 603 7.13 15.60 11.44
N PRO A 604 8.11 14.77 10.98
CA PRO A 604 8.50 14.78 9.58
C PRO A 604 7.34 14.33 8.67
N HIS A 605 7.26 14.88 7.46
CA HIS A 605 6.24 14.48 6.49
C HIS A 605 6.74 14.62 5.05
N LEU A 606 6.20 13.77 4.17
CA LEU A 606 6.49 13.73 2.74
C LEU A 606 5.33 14.23 1.89
N VAL A 607 4.08 14.14 2.38
CA VAL A 607 2.89 14.58 1.64
C VAL A 607 2.44 15.93 2.15
N SER A 608 2.40 16.93 1.26
CA SER A 608 1.91 18.28 1.56
C SER A 608 0.42 18.44 1.25
N GLY A 609 -0.08 17.78 0.20
CA GLY A 609 -1.47 17.95 -0.21
C GLY A 609 -2.00 16.84 -1.11
N SER A 610 -3.33 16.80 -1.25
CA SER A 610 -4.02 15.90 -2.18
C SER A 610 -5.12 16.63 -2.93
N GLY A 611 -5.41 16.22 -4.17
CA GLY A 611 -6.45 16.83 -4.99
C GLY A 611 -6.78 16.02 -6.24
N LEU A 612 -7.94 16.30 -6.85
CA LEU A 612 -8.25 15.77 -8.16
C LEU A 612 -7.35 16.40 -9.23
N LEU A 613 -7.16 15.72 -10.34
CA LEU A 613 -6.37 16.23 -11.44
C LEU A 613 -6.96 17.56 -11.96
N GLY A 614 -6.15 18.62 -11.97
CA GLY A 614 -6.57 19.97 -12.39
C GLY A 614 -7.14 20.84 -11.28
N GLU A 615 -7.29 20.32 -10.07
CA GLU A 615 -7.67 21.11 -8.90
C GLU A 615 -6.43 21.60 -8.13
N THR A 616 -6.59 22.69 -7.39
CA THR A 616 -5.57 23.12 -6.42
C THR A 616 -5.50 22.08 -5.30
N PRO A 617 -4.31 21.56 -4.97
CA PRO A 617 -4.19 20.58 -3.87
C PRO A 617 -4.69 21.17 -2.56
N GLN A 618 -5.48 20.42 -1.84
CA GLN A 618 -5.84 20.72 -0.48
C GLN A 618 -4.77 20.15 0.46
N MET A 619 -4.45 20.85 1.53
CA MET A 619 -3.52 20.34 2.54
C MET A 619 -4.02 18.98 3.03
N ALA A 620 -3.18 17.96 2.89
CA ALA A 620 -3.52 16.60 3.30
C ALA A 620 -3.07 16.29 4.73
N TYR A 621 -2.17 17.11 5.26
CA TYR A 621 -1.55 16.92 6.56
C TYR A 621 -1.30 18.29 7.22
N THR A 622 -1.65 18.40 8.50
CA THR A 622 -1.28 19.56 9.32
C THR A 622 -0.03 19.19 10.11
N PRO A 623 1.09 19.90 9.93
CA PRO A 623 2.29 19.61 10.67
C PRO A 623 2.06 19.64 12.17
N GLU A 624 2.49 18.59 12.87
CA GLU A 624 2.43 18.49 14.33
C GLU A 624 3.81 18.78 14.91
N ALA A 625 3.82 19.45 16.05
CA ALA A 625 5.04 19.82 16.74
C ALA A 625 4.97 19.46 18.22
N THR A 626 6.12 19.14 18.78
CA THR A 626 6.32 18.97 20.21
C THR A 626 7.50 19.85 20.64
N GLU A 627 7.32 20.64 21.69
CA GLU A 627 8.40 21.48 22.23
C GLU A 627 9.38 20.61 23.03
N THR A 628 10.67 20.80 22.80
CA THR A 628 11.73 20.16 23.60
C THR A 628 11.70 20.64 25.05
N GLY A 629 11.13 21.82 25.33
CA GLY A 629 11.11 22.44 26.64
C GLY A 629 12.50 22.82 27.17
N LEU A 630 13.52 22.87 26.31
CA LEU A 630 14.84 23.35 26.69
C LEU A 630 14.82 24.86 26.98
N ARG A 631 15.61 25.28 27.96
CA ARG A 631 15.83 26.70 28.21
C ARG A 631 16.51 27.37 26.98
N PRO A 632 16.12 28.59 26.59
CA PRO A 632 16.71 29.28 25.44
C PRO A 632 18.23 29.36 25.48
N GLU A 633 18.82 29.57 26.67
CA GLU A 633 20.28 29.67 26.85
C GLU A 633 21.00 28.34 26.54
N VAL A 634 20.30 27.21 26.69
CA VAL A 634 20.83 25.89 26.33
C VAL A 634 20.83 25.72 24.82
N ILE A 635 19.78 26.14 24.14
CA ILE A 635 19.74 26.18 22.67
C ILE A 635 20.84 27.09 22.12
N ASP A 636 21.02 28.29 22.67
CA ASP A 636 22.07 29.23 22.27
C ASP A 636 23.47 28.62 22.47
N MET A 637 23.69 27.88 23.57
CA MET A 637 24.91 27.16 23.84
C MET A 637 25.18 26.07 22.79
N LEU A 638 24.17 25.27 22.44
CA LEU A 638 24.29 24.24 21.38
C LEU A 638 24.60 24.89 20.03
N HIS A 639 23.85 25.96 19.69
CA HIS A 639 24.04 26.73 18.47
C HIS A 639 25.48 27.29 18.38
N SER A 640 25.95 27.92 19.45
CA SER A 640 27.34 28.45 19.53
C SER A 640 28.40 27.35 19.30
N GLY A 641 28.27 26.20 19.99
CA GLY A 641 29.15 25.07 19.85
C GLY A 641 29.18 24.45 18.46
N MET A 642 28.00 24.24 17.88
CA MET A 642 27.84 23.63 16.54
C MET A 642 28.32 24.56 15.43
N CYS A 643 28.04 25.87 15.50
CA CYS A 643 28.50 26.82 14.49
C CYS A 643 30.03 26.95 14.49
N ALA A 644 30.67 26.86 15.65
CA ALA A 644 32.11 26.89 15.77
C ALA A 644 32.82 25.65 15.14
N VAL A 645 32.10 24.52 14.98
CA VAL A 645 32.64 23.30 14.31
C VAL A 645 33.10 23.56 12.90
N THR A 646 32.44 24.45 12.17
CA THR A 646 32.71 24.72 10.75
C THR A 646 33.44 26.04 10.50
N SER A 647 33.48 26.94 11.51
CA SER A 647 33.93 28.33 11.33
C SER A 647 35.22 28.69 12.09
N THR A 648 35.57 27.94 13.15
CA THR A 648 36.75 28.29 13.96
C THR A 648 37.92 27.34 13.66
N PRO A 649 39.19 27.76 13.85
CA PRO A 649 40.35 26.91 13.63
C PRO A 649 40.37 25.61 14.45
N ALA A 650 39.73 25.58 15.61
CA ALA A 650 39.60 24.41 16.46
C ALA A 650 38.43 23.47 16.11
N GLY A 651 37.59 23.89 15.16
CA GLY A 651 36.42 23.14 14.76
C GLY A 651 36.76 21.90 13.93
N THR A 652 36.10 20.79 14.23
CA THR A 652 36.38 19.48 13.61
C THR A 652 36.07 19.38 12.12
N ALA A 653 35.31 20.32 11.55
CA ALA A 653 34.96 20.37 10.12
C ALA A 653 35.40 21.66 9.42
N THR A 654 36.12 22.56 10.07
CA THR A 654 36.54 23.86 9.51
C THR A 654 37.30 23.69 8.19
N PHE A 655 38.16 22.68 8.08
CA PHE A 655 38.94 22.45 6.85
C PHE A 655 38.05 22.11 5.64
N VAL A 656 36.85 21.57 5.85
CA VAL A 656 35.88 21.25 4.80
C VAL A 656 35.21 22.53 4.29
N PHE A 657 34.87 23.47 5.18
CA PHE A 657 34.04 24.64 4.86
C PHE A 657 34.87 25.93 4.60
N ARG A 658 36.12 26.00 5.01
CA ARG A 658 36.95 27.23 4.96
C ARG A 658 37.05 27.89 3.59
N ASN A 659 36.86 27.16 2.48
CA ASN A 659 36.93 27.67 1.13
C ASN A 659 35.58 27.54 0.38
N SER A 660 34.51 27.24 1.12
CA SER A 660 33.16 27.12 0.56
C SER A 660 32.45 28.48 0.57
N PRO A 661 31.64 28.81 -0.46
CA PRO A 661 30.80 29.97 -0.47
C PRO A 661 29.78 29.99 0.69
N LEU A 662 29.48 28.84 1.30
CA LEU A 662 28.61 28.70 2.46
C LEU A 662 29.11 29.48 3.70
N GLN A 663 30.40 29.92 3.73
CA GLN A 663 30.88 30.79 4.81
C GLN A 663 30.13 32.11 4.88
N ALA A 664 29.57 32.60 3.77
CA ALA A 664 28.80 33.83 3.71
C ALA A 664 27.50 33.76 4.53
N ILE A 665 26.88 32.58 4.61
CA ILE A 665 25.62 32.35 5.34
C ILE A 665 25.84 31.60 6.67
N GLY A 666 27.01 30.97 6.82
CA GLY A 666 27.37 30.14 7.96
C GLY A 666 26.66 28.79 7.99
N VAL A 667 27.40 27.77 8.38
CA VAL A 667 26.89 26.41 8.62
C VAL A 667 27.18 26.03 10.05
N CYS A 668 26.22 25.44 10.72
CA CYS A 668 26.41 24.89 12.06
C CYS A 668 26.28 23.38 11.96
N GLY A 669 27.15 22.60 12.62
CA GLY A 669 27.10 21.14 12.50
C GLY A 669 27.86 20.42 13.58
N LYS A 670 27.73 19.09 13.57
CA LYS A 670 28.46 18.19 14.47
C LYS A 670 28.94 16.97 13.68
N THR A 671 30.22 16.71 13.74
CA THR A 671 30.84 15.49 13.23
C THR A 671 30.59 14.32 14.18
N GLY A 672 30.33 13.15 13.62
CA GLY A 672 30.23 11.89 14.36
C GLY A 672 31.12 10.82 13.73
N THR A 673 31.71 10.02 14.57
CA THR A 673 32.49 8.83 14.20
C THR A 673 32.07 7.75 15.19
N ALA A 674 31.27 6.79 14.71
CA ALA A 674 30.70 5.76 15.57
C ALA A 674 31.36 4.40 15.27
N GLN A 675 31.99 3.82 16.27
CA GLN A 675 32.62 2.51 16.16
C GLN A 675 31.57 1.40 15.98
N THR A 676 31.83 0.42 15.10
CA THR A 676 30.90 -0.63 14.70
C THR A 676 31.56 -2.01 14.74
N GLY A 677 32.07 -2.43 15.82
CA GLY A 677 32.74 -3.74 15.93
C GLY A 677 34.15 -3.65 16.44
N GLY A 678 35.06 -4.53 15.99
CA GLY A 678 36.43 -4.57 16.43
C GLY A 678 37.30 -3.39 15.95
N PRO A 679 38.52 -3.25 16.48
CA PRO A 679 39.41 -2.14 16.14
C PRO A 679 39.74 -1.98 14.65
N GLU A 680 39.62 -3.05 13.87
CA GLU A 680 39.89 -3.08 12.42
C GLU A 680 38.68 -2.68 11.56
N THR A 681 37.48 -2.58 12.16
CA THR A 681 36.29 -2.20 11.42
C THR A 681 36.19 -0.67 11.31
N PRO A 682 36.11 -0.10 10.10
CA PRO A 682 35.93 1.34 9.97
C PRO A 682 34.61 1.79 10.61
N SER A 683 34.64 2.99 11.18
CA SER A 683 33.49 3.58 11.88
C SER A 683 32.40 4.05 10.89
N HIS A 684 31.19 4.22 11.36
CA HIS A 684 30.18 5.02 10.66
C HIS A 684 30.58 6.50 10.68
N ALA A 685 30.54 7.13 9.50
CA ALA A 685 30.81 8.55 9.33
C ALA A 685 29.51 9.36 9.36
N TRP A 686 29.36 10.25 10.35
CA TRP A 686 28.19 11.12 10.50
C TRP A 686 28.55 12.59 10.36
N PHE A 687 27.64 13.36 9.78
CA PHE A 687 27.61 14.80 9.88
C PHE A 687 26.17 15.30 9.95
N ALA A 688 25.81 15.90 11.07
CA ALA A 688 24.54 16.54 11.31
C ALA A 688 24.70 18.06 11.27
N SER A 689 23.98 18.77 10.42
CA SER A 689 24.19 20.20 10.18
C SER A 689 22.90 20.93 9.81
N TYR A 690 22.92 22.23 9.95
CA TYR A 690 21.88 23.13 9.48
C TYR A 690 22.48 24.45 8.95
N ALA A 691 21.75 25.12 8.10
CA ALA A 691 22.11 26.41 7.51
C ALA A 691 20.85 27.19 7.05
N PRO A 692 20.93 28.54 6.90
CA PRO A 692 21.99 29.43 7.37
C PRO A 692 22.13 29.46 8.89
N ARG A 693 23.24 30.02 9.40
CA ARG A 693 23.49 30.12 10.85
C ARG A 693 22.45 30.97 11.58
N ASP A 694 22.18 32.19 11.08
CA ASP A 694 21.39 33.19 11.79
C ASP A 694 19.87 33.10 11.50
N ASN A 695 19.49 32.45 10.41
CA ASN A 695 18.09 32.19 10.05
C ASN A 695 17.99 30.80 9.38
N PRO A 696 18.03 29.73 10.15
CA PRO A 696 18.06 28.37 9.61
C PRO A 696 16.87 28.05 8.73
N GLU A 697 17.12 27.43 7.57
CA GLU A 697 16.10 27.00 6.62
C GLU A 697 16.03 25.47 6.54
N ILE A 698 17.21 24.82 6.47
CA ILE A 698 17.28 23.35 6.34
C ILE A 698 18.27 22.72 7.33
N ALA A 699 17.91 21.53 7.78
CA ALA A 699 18.83 20.59 8.41
C ALA A 699 19.25 19.53 7.37
N VAL A 700 20.55 19.20 7.35
CA VAL A 700 21.14 18.16 6.49
C VAL A 700 21.91 17.19 7.35
N VAL A 701 21.46 15.92 7.32
CA VAL A 701 22.12 14.82 8.03
C VAL A 701 22.64 13.80 7.03
N VAL A 702 23.92 13.49 7.12
CA VAL A 702 24.62 12.51 6.29
C VAL A 702 25.19 11.42 7.18
N LEU A 703 24.91 10.17 6.80
CA LEU A 703 25.53 8.96 7.31
C LEU A 703 26.16 8.20 6.14
N VAL A 704 27.41 7.77 6.34
CA VAL A 704 28.05 6.76 5.47
C VAL A 704 28.52 5.60 6.36
N GLU A 705 27.99 4.41 6.06
CA GLU A 705 28.27 3.22 6.86
C GLU A 705 29.71 2.76 6.70
N THR A 706 30.37 2.37 7.78
CA THR A 706 31.72 1.75 7.80
C THR A 706 32.72 2.42 6.84
N ALA A 707 32.74 3.76 6.81
CA ALA A 707 33.55 4.54 5.88
C ALA A 707 34.74 5.25 6.55
N GLY A 708 34.67 5.52 7.86
CA GLY A 708 35.73 6.21 8.59
C GLY A 708 35.27 7.44 9.37
N GLN A 709 35.97 8.57 9.22
CA GLN A 709 35.69 9.75 10.02
C GLN A 709 34.62 10.65 9.41
N GLY A 710 33.69 11.14 10.25
CA GLY A 710 32.60 12.00 9.80
C GLY A 710 33.08 13.32 9.17
N SER A 711 34.17 13.89 9.66
CA SER A 711 34.78 15.11 9.11
C SER A 711 35.36 14.93 7.71
N GLU A 712 35.86 13.72 7.38
CA GLU A 712 36.52 13.45 6.09
C GLU A 712 35.56 12.90 5.03
N ILE A 713 34.47 12.23 5.45
CA ILE A 713 33.56 11.51 4.57
C ILE A 713 32.17 12.19 4.51
N ALA A 714 31.49 12.31 5.65
CA ALA A 714 30.11 12.82 5.68
C ALA A 714 30.03 14.36 5.54
N ALA A 715 30.95 15.11 6.13
CA ALA A 715 30.96 16.58 6.05
C ALA A 715 31.16 17.12 4.63
N PRO A 716 32.07 16.57 3.79
CA PRO A 716 32.18 16.96 2.37
C PRO A 716 30.91 16.70 1.55
N ILE A 717 30.23 15.58 1.80
CA ILE A 717 28.93 15.27 1.16
C ILE A 717 27.89 16.30 1.58
N ALA A 718 27.74 16.57 2.89
CA ALA A 718 26.80 17.56 3.40
C ALA A 718 27.07 18.97 2.86
N ARG A 719 28.35 19.34 2.73
CA ARG A 719 28.74 20.62 2.10
C ARG A 719 28.20 20.73 0.69
N GLN A 720 28.39 19.71 -0.16
CA GLN A 720 27.90 19.71 -1.53
C GLN A 720 26.37 19.78 -1.60
N VAL A 721 25.66 19.09 -0.69
CA VAL A 721 24.21 19.16 -0.56
C VAL A 721 23.74 20.57 -0.23
N LEU A 722 24.38 21.21 0.78
CA LEU A 722 24.09 22.61 1.16
C LEU A 722 24.40 23.58 0.03
N GLU A 723 25.57 23.47 -0.63
CA GLU A 723 25.94 24.30 -1.79
C GLU A 723 24.91 24.16 -2.91
N THR A 724 24.42 22.94 -3.15
CA THR A 724 23.39 22.67 -4.17
C THR A 724 22.05 23.33 -3.79
N TYR A 725 21.59 23.18 -2.56
CA TYR A 725 20.33 23.75 -2.10
C TYR A 725 20.33 25.30 -2.21
N PHE A 726 21.42 25.94 -1.80
CA PHE A 726 21.55 27.40 -1.84
C PHE A 726 21.99 27.96 -3.20
N GLY A 727 22.11 27.10 -4.23
CA GLY A 727 22.56 27.52 -5.57
C GLY A 727 23.98 28.08 -5.58
N MET A 728 24.84 27.62 -4.66
CA MET A 728 26.22 28.06 -4.45
C MET A 728 27.26 27.06 -4.99
N THR A 729 26.87 26.21 -5.92
CA THR A 729 27.81 25.26 -6.57
C THR A 729 28.85 26.03 -7.37
N PRO A 730 30.14 25.62 -7.33
CA PRO A 730 31.24 26.27 -8.08
C PRO A 730 31.05 26.27 -9.58
#